data_8ba29bbbc2834d3129e97f14b5864e2e
#
_entry.id   8ba29bbbc2834d3129e97f14b5864e2e
#
_cell.length_a   1.000
_cell.length_b   1.000
_cell.length_c   1.000
_cell.angle_alpha   90.00
_cell.angle_beta   90.00
_cell.angle_gamma   90.00
#
_symmetry.space_group_name_H-M   'P 1'
#
loop_
_entity.id
_entity.type
_entity.pdbx_description
1 polymer ?
#
loop_
_entity_poly.entity_id
_entity_poly.type
_entity_poly.pdbx_seq_one_letter_code
_entity_poly.pdbx_strand_id
1 'polypeptide(L)'
;MADMRTLKLELLVLFAAVIAVNAFAQDGDGPIEQAQSLIRRTEGKVFRDAVTPHWLREGKSFWYRVSTAPDKHEFVHVDAVSGAVRRAGSLKELGLPEEEAVSTSAQRSLKPLRTRVNGEATTLRVRNSTADSVELYWVNQSGERRSYGRVRAGDTKELSTYAGHVWLLTDSLGSPLGFFETPPTGLEIEADGKPSQSDPDIKRESEEKSEEPKQPGRSPDGKWSIRFENHNAMLVTNEGTAKEGTSTPLTTDGTELHPYRGPIFWNDNSKHCVVLRVKNVPRREVTIVTSSPRDQLQPKLIKYDYFKPGDELPQGQPVLVSVADKSAKVISNELFPNPFTESGHIDIRWSPRCDEFTFDYNQRGHQIYRILAVNAASGAVRKVIEESSPTFIEWNDKTWRRWLDDTNELLWMSERDGWAHLWLYDAATGSVKNQVTRGEWVVRRVLKVNEKDRCVWFLAGGVRSGDDPYYHHLCRVNFDGSGFIRLTEGDGDHAIEFSPHEDFFIDRWSRVDHPTVTELRLCADGRLVCQLERADIALLLESGWKLPERFVAKGRDGKTGIHGILIKPTHFDPQKKYPVVEEVYAGPHGSFTPKSFSRLMRQHVLAELGFIIVQADGMGTDERGKQFHDVCWKRLEDAGFPDRIAWIKAAAESRPWMDLTRVGIYGGSAGGQSAMRALIDHHDFYKVAVADCGCHDNRMDKIWWNEQWLGWPLNESYLRSSNVEHAGRMHGNLLLIVGELDTNVDPASTMQVVNALQKAGKSFDFMPLINTGHGAAETPYGTRLRMEYLTRHLLMPTSRSSQVRSN
;
A
#
# COMPACT_ATOMS: atom_id res chain seq x y z
N MET A 1 -9.30 -7.21 -11.24
CA MET A 1 -8.87 -6.03 -10.47
C MET A 1 -7.53 -6.36 -9.85
N ALA A 2 -6.46 -5.77 -10.33
CA ALA A 2 -5.19 -5.84 -9.61
C ALA A 2 -5.40 -5.09 -8.30
N ASP A 3 -5.16 -5.77 -7.20
CA ASP A 3 -5.42 -5.30 -5.84
C ASP A 3 -4.55 -4.06 -5.56
N MET A 4 -5.15 -2.89 -5.47
CA MET A 4 -4.47 -1.64 -5.09
C MET A 4 -3.88 -1.67 -3.67
N ARG A 5 -4.25 -2.67 -2.87
CA ARG A 5 -3.55 -2.98 -1.60
C ARG A 5 -2.12 -3.44 -1.87
N THR A 6 -1.87 -4.03 -3.04
CA THR A 6 -0.52 -4.42 -3.49
C THR A 6 0.36 -3.20 -3.76
N LEU A 7 -0.22 -2.08 -4.23
CA LEU A 7 0.54 -0.86 -4.51
C LEU A 7 0.96 -0.11 -3.23
N LYS A 8 0.13 -0.11 -2.19
CA LYS A 8 0.56 0.33 -0.84
C LYS A 8 1.65 -0.58 -0.26
N LEU A 9 1.64 -1.84 -0.65
CA LEU A 9 2.67 -2.81 -0.26
C LEU A 9 3.97 -2.61 -1.06
N GLU A 10 3.90 -2.24 -2.33
CA GLU A 10 5.08 -1.94 -3.15
C GLU A 10 5.79 -0.66 -2.70
N LEU A 11 5.06 0.33 -2.19
CA LEU A 11 5.64 1.51 -1.54
C LEU A 11 6.30 1.16 -0.18
N LEU A 12 5.79 0.18 0.55
CA LEU A 12 6.44 -0.37 1.75
C LEU A 12 7.64 -1.27 1.41
N VAL A 13 7.63 -1.94 0.26
CA VAL A 13 8.78 -2.72 -0.26
C VAL A 13 9.94 -1.81 -0.69
N LEU A 14 9.66 -0.56 -1.10
CA LEU A 14 10.69 0.46 -1.30
C LEU A 14 11.43 0.81 0.01
N PHE A 15 10.79 0.66 1.16
CA PHE A 15 11.44 0.82 2.47
C PHE A 15 12.42 -0.31 2.81
N ALA A 16 12.20 -1.52 2.30
CA ALA A 16 13.06 -2.69 2.57
C ALA A 16 14.30 -2.77 1.67
N ALA A 17 14.35 -2.03 0.56
CA ALA A 17 15.51 -2.01 -0.34
C ALA A 17 16.74 -1.33 0.26
N VAL A 18 16.59 -0.58 1.36
CA VAL A 18 17.72 0.05 2.08
C VAL A 18 18.65 -0.98 2.74
N ILE A 19 18.21 -2.21 2.97
CA ILE A 19 19.00 -3.23 3.68
C ILE A 19 19.88 -4.08 2.75
N ALA A 20 19.64 -4.07 1.43
CA ALA A 20 20.43 -4.86 0.47
C ALA A 20 21.78 -4.21 0.07
N VAL A 21 22.20 -3.12 0.70
CA VAL A 21 23.38 -2.33 0.30
C VAL A 21 24.72 -2.95 0.76
N ASN A 22 24.73 -4.02 1.54
CA ASN A 22 25.96 -4.57 2.14
C ASN A 22 26.89 -5.38 1.21
N ALA A 23 26.64 -5.46 -0.11
CA ALA A 23 27.42 -6.35 -0.97
C ALA A 23 28.51 -5.67 -1.83
N PHE A 24 28.64 -4.34 -1.83
CA PHE A 24 29.67 -3.64 -2.62
C PHE A 24 30.29 -2.45 -1.88
N ALA A 25 30.83 -2.69 -0.68
CA ALA A 25 31.74 -1.72 -0.08
C ALA A 25 33.16 -2.07 -0.59
N GLN A 26 33.60 -1.45 -1.67
CA GLN A 26 35.02 -1.26 -1.91
C GLN A 26 35.47 -0.10 -1.00
N ASP A 27 36.55 -0.28 -0.27
CA ASP A 27 37.20 0.72 0.56
C ASP A 27 37.52 1.98 -0.26
N GLY A 28 36.69 3.03 -0.06
CA GLY A 28 36.89 4.32 -0.70
C GLY A 28 36.48 5.44 0.26
N ASP A 29 37.41 6.35 0.57
CA ASP A 29 37.28 7.49 1.48
C ASP A 29 36.42 8.67 0.93
N GLY A 30 35.48 8.43 0.03
CA GLY A 30 34.66 9.47 -0.61
C GLY A 30 33.51 9.97 0.28
N PRO A 31 33.02 11.22 0.05
CA PRO A 31 31.92 11.80 0.83
C PRO A 31 30.64 10.96 0.81
N ILE A 32 30.36 10.25 -0.27
CA ILE A 32 29.17 9.42 -0.43
C ILE A 32 29.28 8.15 0.40
N GLU A 33 30.44 7.49 0.36
CA GLU A 33 30.76 6.31 1.15
C GLU A 33 30.72 6.64 2.66
N GLN A 34 31.22 7.83 3.01
CA GLN A 34 31.14 8.33 4.39
C GLN A 34 29.67 8.56 4.80
N ALA A 35 28.84 9.18 3.95
CA ALA A 35 27.42 9.36 4.22
C ALA A 35 26.69 8.01 4.36
N GLN A 36 26.96 7.06 3.48
CA GLN A 36 26.38 5.71 3.53
C GLN A 36 26.85 4.92 4.76
N SER A 37 28.02 5.24 5.32
CA SER A 37 28.49 4.63 6.56
C SER A 37 27.55 4.84 7.76
N LEU A 38 26.67 5.86 7.70
CA LEU A 38 25.63 6.10 8.70
C LEU A 38 24.75 4.87 8.92
N ILE A 39 24.45 4.12 7.86
CA ILE A 39 23.66 2.89 7.93
C ILE A 39 24.28 1.92 8.95
N ARG A 40 25.57 1.63 8.79
CA ARG A 40 26.33 0.74 9.71
C ARG A 40 26.52 1.36 11.08
N ARG A 41 26.76 2.68 11.14
CA ARG A 41 26.98 3.40 12.43
C ARG A 41 25.73 3.43 13.30
N THR A 42 24.53 3.31 12.73
CA THR A 42 23.27 3.32 13.46
C THR A 42 22.66 1.93 13.69
N GLU A 43 23.17 0.91 13.01
CA GLU A 43 22.67 -0.46 13.12
C GLU A 43 22.89 -1.03 14.53
N GLY A 44 21.89 -1.76 15.05
CA GLY A 44 21.95 -2.38 16.36
C GLY A 44 22.08 -1.41 17.54
N LYS A 45 21.64 -0.14 17.39
CA LYS A 45 21.78 0.90 18.45
C LYS A 45 20.47 1.38 19.04
N VAL A 46 19.37 0.71 18.73
CA VAL A 46 18.06 0.93 19.35
C VAL A 46 17.64 -0.35 20.04
N PHE A 47 17.23 -0.24 21.30
CA PHE A 47 16.83 -1.37 22.13
C PHE A 47 15.45 -1.12 22.71
N ARG A 48 14.78 -2.16 23.20
CA ARG A 48 13.44 -2.08 23.79
C ARG A 48 12.37 -1.46 22.86
N ASP A 49 12.62 -1.46 21.56
CA ASP A 49 11.78 -0.82 20.54
C ASP A 49 10.71 -1.75 19.95
N ALA A 50 10.86 -3.06 20.13
CA ALA A 50 9.97 -4.07 19.59
C ALA A 50 9.41 -4.96 20.71
N VAL A 51 8.08 -5.13 20.72
CA VAL A 51 7.35 -6.06 21.60
C VAL A 51 6.45 -6.92 20.72
N THR A 52 6.76 -8.21 20.64
CA THR A 52 5.90 -9.21 19.98
C THR A 52 5.27 -10.08 21.05
N PRO A 53 3.98 -9.93 21.36
CA PRO A 53 3.34 -10.63 22.46
C PRO A 53 3.05 -12.09 22.09
N HIS A 54 3.45 -13.01 22.95
CA HIS A 54 3.04 -14.41 22.92
C HIS A 54 1.94 -14.63 23.96
N TRP A 55 0.69 -14.48 23.55
CA TRP A 55 -0.46 -14.63 24.45
C TRP A 55 -0.62 -16.07 24.92
N LEU A 56 -0.82 -16.26 26.22
CA LEU A 56 -1.10 -17.54 26.81
C LEU A 56 -2.61 -17.89 26.65
N ARG A 57 -2.96 -19.18 26.79
CA ARG A 57 -4.26 -19.76 26.38
C ARG A 57 -5.51 -19.01 26.81
N GLU A 58 -5.48 -18.32 27.95
CA GLU A 58 -6.64 -17.59 28.47
C GLU A 58 -6.68 -16.12 28.04
N GLY A 59 -5.71 -15.63 27.26
CA GLY A 59 -5.64 -14.22 26.84
C GLY A 59 -5.45 -13.23 28.01
N LYS A 60 -5.19 -13.70 29.23
CA LYS A 60 -5.04 -12.89 30.44
C LYS A 60 -3.59 -12.60 30.81
N SER A 61 -2.66 -13.22 30.12
CA SER A 61 -1.23 -12.96 30.24
C SER A 61 -0.50 -13.27 28.96
N PHE A 62 0.67 -12.72 28.80
CA PHE A 62 1.54 -12.97 27.67
C PHE A 62 3.01 -12.82 28.08
N TRP A 63 3.89 -13.29 27.24
CA TRP A 63 5.31 -13.01 27.36
C TRP A 63 5.87 -12.48 26.03
N TYR A 64 7.01 -11.81 26.09
CA TYR A 64 7.76 -11.38 24.93
C TYR A 64 9.26 -11.38 25.25
N ARG A 65 10.06 -11.38 24.20
CA ARG A 65 11.51 -11.20 24.28
C ARG A 65 11.87 -9.80 23.79
N VAL A 66 12.72 -9.10 24.50
CA VAL A 66 13.15 -7.75 24.13
C VAL A 66 14.67 -7.64 24.20
N SER A 67 15.29 -6.99 23.20
CA SER A 67 16.71 -6.66 23.19
C SER A 67 16.98 -5.50 24.14
N THR A 68 18.00 -5.63 25.00
CA THR A 68 18.34 -4.63 26.04
C THR A 68 19.71 -3.98 25.84
N ALA A 69 20.58 -4.61 25.05
CA ALA A 69 21.88 -4.12 24.59
C ALA A 69 22.33 -4.98 23.40
N PRO A 70 23.48 -4.67 22.75
CA PRO A 70 24.04 -5.56 21.74
C PRO A 70 24.19 -6.96 22.31
N ASP A 71 23.66 -7.96 21.60
CA ASP A 71 23.71 -9.38 21.95
C ASP A 71 23.10 -9.75 23.33
N LYS A 72 22.32 -8.83 23.95
CA LYS A 72 21.59 -9.06 25.19
C LYS A 72 20.09 -8.94 25.01
N HIS A 73 19.38 -9.85 25.64
CA HIS A 73 17.92 -9.80 25.66
C HIS A 73 17.38 -10.26 27.01
N GLU A 74 16.14 -9.87 27.29
CA GLU A 74 15.34 -10.29 28.44
C GLU A 74 14.06 -10.95 27.95
N PHE A 75 13.54 -11.90 28.74
CA PHE A 75 12.17 -12.40 28.63
C PHE A 75 11.31 -11.67 29.64
N VAL A 76 10.15 -11.25 29.20
CA VAL A 76 9.21 -10.47 30.01
C VAL A 76 7.87 -11.18 30.02
N HIS A 77 7.35 -11.48 31.20
CA HIS A 77 5.99 -12.00 31.40
C HIS A 77 5.10 -10.90 31.96
N VAL A 78 3.93 -10.73 31.39
CA VAL A 78 2.95 -9.71 31.76
C VAL A 78 1.64 -10.39 32.13
N ASP A 79 1.16 -10.13 33.33
CA ASP A 79 -0.22 -10.41 33.72
C ASP A 79 -1.09 -9.23 33.25
N ALA A 80 -1.91 -9.45 32.25
CA ALA A 80 -2.70 -8.38 31.61
C ALA A 80 -3.83 -7.85 32.52
N VAL A 81 -4.26 -8.61 33.51
CA VAL A 81 -5.35 -8.21 34.42
C VAL A 81 -4.83 -7.28 35.51
N SER A 82 -3.72 -7.66 36.16
CA SER A 82 -3.11 -6.88 37.24
C SER A 82 -2.11 -5.83 36.76
N GLY A 83 -1.57 -5.95 35.55
CA GLY A 83 -0.48 -5.14 35.04
C GLY A 83 0.89 -5.53 35.61
N ALA A 84 1.00 -6.67 36.33
CA ALA A 84 2.26 -7.10 36.90
C ALA A 84 3.22 -7.57 35.82
N VAL A 85 4.44 -7.03 35.84
CA VAL A 85 5.52 -7.33 34.89
C VAL A 85 6.66 -8.03 35.62
N ARG A 86 7.07 -9.21 35.13
CA ARG A 86 8.25 -9.95 35.62
C ARG A 86 9.26 -10.08 34.50
N ARG A 87 10.55 -9.90 34.81
CA ARG A 87 11.65 -9.95 33.83
C ARG A 87 12.67 -10.98 34.28
N ALA A 88 13.24 -11.72 33.32
CA ALA A 88 14.25 -12.74 33.60
C ALA A 88 15.13 -13.00 32.37
N GLY A 89 16.23 -13.71 32.57
CA GLY A 89 17.14 -14.12 31.49
C GLY A 89 16.60 -15.27 30.62
N SER A 90 15.60 -16.02 31.13
CA SER A 90 15.01 -17.15 30.43
C SER A 90 13.52 -17.33 30.77
N LEU A 91 12.77 -18.03 29.90
CA LEU A 91 11.37 -18.40 30.15
C LEU A 91 11.24 -19.31 31.37
N LYS A 92 12.21 -20.18 31.60
CA LYS A 92 12.26 -21.08 32.76
C LYS A 92 12.27 -20.33 34.08
N GLU A 93 13.04 -19.26 34.20
CA GLU A 93 13.08 -18.39 35.39
C GLU A 93 11.73 -17.69 35.61
N LEU A 94 10.95 -17.46 34.59
CA LEU A 94 9.58 -16.92 34.64
C LEU A 94 8.54 -17.99 35.02
N GLY A 95 8.94 -19.29 35.08
CA GLY A 95 8.03 -20.41 35.31
C GLY A 95 7.15 -20.73 34.09
N LEU A 96 7.56 -20.26 32.92
CA LEU A 96 6.92 -20.55 31.66
C LEU A 96 7.57 -21.79 31.04
N PRO A 97 6.81 -22.62 30.31
CA PRO A 97 7.44 -23.68 29.54
C PRO A 97 8.48 -22.99 28.64
N GLU A 98 9.72 -23.48 28.69
CA GLU A 98 10.60 -23.29 27.56
C GLU A 98 9.75 -23.87 26.42
N GLU A 99 9.24 -23.01 25.52
CA GLU A 99 8.95 -23.51 24.19
C GLU A 99 10.22 -24.26 23.84
N GLU A 100 10.12 -25.56 23.69
CA GLU A 100 11.17 -26.37 23.07
C GLU A 100 11.62 -25.48 21.94
N ALA A 101 12.87 -25.02 21.97
CA ALA A 101 13.41 -24.06 21.02
C ALA A 101 12.88 -24.55 19.72
N VAL A 102 11.83 -23.85 19.16
CA VAL A 102 10.97 -24.44 18.13
C VAL A 102 11.95 -25.00 17.19
N SER A 103 12.03 -26.29 17.23
CA SER A 103 13.10 -27.02 16.55
C SER A 103 13.11 -26.36 15.20
N THR A 104 14.24 -25.90 14.76
CA THR A 104 14.49 -25.22 13.50
C THR A 104 13.97 -26.02 12.30
N SER A 105 13.25 -27.09 12.53
CA SER A 105 12.36 -27.76 11.59
C SER A 105 11.08 -26.94 11.48
N ALA A 106 11.08 -26.01 10.56
CA ALA A 106 9.91 -25.29 10.09
C ALA A 106 8.68 -26.24 10.03
N GLN A 107 7.57 -25.82 10.61
CA GLN A 107 6.32 -26.57 10.51
C GLN A 107 5.92 -26.62 9.03
N ARG A 108 6.26 -27.73 8.38
CA ARG A 108 6.06 -27.97 6.97
C ARG A 108 4.60 -28.28 6.72
N SER A 109 3.89 -27.41 6.03
CA SER A 109 2.51 -27.67 5.60
C SER A 109 2.50 -28.12 4.15
N LEU A 110 1.75 -29.17 3.85
CA LEU A 110 1.42 -29.54 2.47
C LEU A 110 0.13 -28.90 1.98
N LYS A 111 -0.68 -28.33 2.88
CA LYS A 111 -1.83 -27.51 2.49
C LYS A 111 -1.33 -26.13 2.03
N PRO A 112 -1.88 -25.59 0.93
CA PRO A 112 -1.53 -24.25 0.48
C PRO A 112 -1.75 -23.23 1.59
N LEU A 113 -0.68 -22.54 1.96
CA LEU A 113 -0.70 -21.40 2.87
C LEU A 113 -0.46 -20.12 2.07
N ARG A 114 -0.87 -18.98 2.64
CA ARG A 114 -0.60 -17.64 2.11
C ARG A 114 -0.19 -16.71 3.21
N THR A 115 0.63 -15.74 2.89
CA THR A 115 1.01 -14.65 3.80
C THR A 115 -0.25 -13.94 4.29
N ARG A 116 -0.39 -13.79 5.62
CA ARG A 116 -1.54 -13.11 6.23
C ARG A 116 -1.19 -11.73 6.74
N VAL A 117 0.02 -11.58 7.25
CA VAL A 117 0.56 -10.35 7.85
C VAL A 117 2.01 -10.15 7.41
N ASN A 118 2.47 -8.90 7.38
CA ASN A 118 3.87 -8.55 7.32
C ASN A 118 4.28 -8.17 8.74
N GLY A 119 4.89 -9.10 9.46
CA GLY A 119 5.42 -8.88 10.81
C GLY A 119 6.77 -8.18 10.80
N GLU A 120 7.52 -8.37 11.86
CA GLU A 120 8.88 -7.82 12.00
C GLU A 120 9.84 -8.39 10.96
N ALA A 121 10.85 -7.60 10.59
CA ALA A 121 11.92 -8.07 9.71
C ALA A 121 12.70 -9.22 10.38
N THR A 122 12.90 -10.28 9.63
CA THR A 122 13.58 -11.50 10.10
C THR A 122 14.35 -12.15 8.96
N THR A 123 14.96 -13.29 9.18
CA THR A 123 15.76 -13.99 8.18
C THR A 123 15.13 -15.32 7.79
N LEU A 124 15.27 -15.66 6.52
CA LEU A 124 15.01 -16.99 5.99
C LEU A 124 16.30 -17.59 5.47
N ARG A 125 16.66 -18.76 5.97
CA ARG A 125 17.79 -19.55 5.49
C ARG A 125 17.25 -20.87 4.90
N VAL A 126 17.55 -21.13 3.64
CA VAL A 126 17.18 -22.37 2.94
C VAL A 126 18.43 -23.13 2.55
N ARG A 127 18.62 -24.31 3.14
CA ARG A 127 19.70 -25.24 2.80
C ARG A 127 19.13 -26.34 1.92
N ASN A 128 19.72 -26.57 0.78
CA ASN A 128 19.32 -27.66 -0.12
C ASN A 128 20.22 -28.87 0.04
N SER A 129 19.74 -29.89 0.74
CA SER A 129 20.42 -31.18 0.94
C SER A 129 19.99 -32.26 -0.08
N THR A 130 19.17 -31.88 -1.09
CA THR A 130 18.77 -32.79 -2.17
C THR A 130 19.82 -32.89 -3.27
N ALA A 131 19.71 -33.87 -4.14
CA ALA A 131 20.57 -34.04 -5.30
C ALA A 131 20.29 -33.02 -6.43
N ASP A 132 19.10 -32.42 -6.44
CA ASP A 132 18.63 -31.52 -7.47
C ASP A 132 18.45 -30.08 -6.94
N SER A 133 18.31 -29.10 -7.82
CA SER A 133 17.96 -27.73 -7.40
C SER A 133 16.53 -27.65 -6.93
N VAL A 134 16.27 -26.90 -5.88
CA VAL A 134 14.92 -26.51 -5.42
C VAL A 134 14.64 -25.06 -5.75
N GLU A 135 13.39 -24.71 -5.97
CA GLU A 135 12.97 -23.34 -6.24
C GLU A 135 12.18 -22.75 -5.08
N LEU A 136 12.49 -21.53 -4.70
CA LEU A 136 11.91 -20.84 -3.56
C LEU A 136 10.95 -19.75 -4.04
N TYR A 137 9.72 -19.77 -3.52
CA TYR A 137 8.69 -18.78 -3.79
C TYR A 137 8.17 -18.15 -2.51
N TRP A 138 8.00 -16.85 -2.50
CA TRP A 138 7.14 -16.18 -1.55
C TRP A 138 5.69 -16.27 -2.01
N VAL A 139 4.76 -16.60 -1.10
CA VAL A 139 3.32 -16.68 -1.37
C VAL A 139 2.65 -15.46 -0.76
N ASN A 140 2.17 -14.55 -1.59
CA ASN A 140 1.58 -13.30 -1.14
C ASN A 140 0.20 -13.48 -0.46
N GLN A 141 -0.45 -12.39 -0.09
CA GLN A 141 -1.75 -12.42 0.61
C GLN A 141 -2.89 -12.94 -0.28
N SER A 142 -2.80 -12.76 -1.61
CA SER A 142 -3.74 -13.33 -2.58
C SER A 142 -3.48 -14.81 -2.91
N GLY A 143 -2.36 -15.38 -2.42
CA GLY A 143 -1.96 -16.74 -2.70
C GLY A 143 -1.12 -16.89 -3.98
N GLU A 144 -0.72 -15.80 -4.61
CA GLU A 144 0.15 -15.82 -5.78
C GLU A 144 1.60 -16.09 -5.39
N ARG A 145 2.32 -16.79 -6.27
CA ARG A 145 3.70 -17.21 -6.06
C ARG A 145 4.66 -16.28 -6.75
N ARG A 146 5.59 -15.69 -6.00
CA ARG A 146 6.69 -14.88 -6.54
C ARG A 146 8.00 -15.64 -6.36
N SER A 147 8.70 -15.94 -7.45
CA SER A 147 9.99 -16.65 -7.39
C SER A 147 11.08 -15.78 -6.77
N TYR A 148 11.80 -16.36 -5.83
CA TYR A 148 13.04 -15.83 -5.26
C TYR A 148 14.26 -16.60 -5.74
N GLY A 149 14.07 -17.42 -6.78
CA GLY A 149 15.11 -18.14 -7.49
C GLY A 149 15.48 -19.47 -6.86
N ARG A 150 16.43 -20.16 -7.51
CA ARG A 150 16.83 -21.52 -7.20
C ARG A 150 17.92 -21.59 -6.12
N VAL A 151 17.87 -22.65 -5.33
CA VAL A 151 18.93 -23.08 -4.43
C VAL A 151 19.50 -24.39 -5.01
N ARG A 152 20.77 -24.39 -5.42
CA ARG A 152 21.40 -25.56 -6.02
C ARG A 152 21.63 -26.66 -4.98
N ALA A 153 21.80 -27.88 -5.43
CA ALA A 153 22.18 -28.99 -4.57
C ALA A 153 23.42 -28.64 -3.73
N GLY A 154 23.34 -28.81 -2.43
CA GLY A 154 24.41 -28.50 -1.47
C GLY A 154 24.56 -27.03 -1.08
N ASP A 155 23.88 -26.10 -1.78
CA ASP A 155 23.94 -24.66 -1.48
C ASP A 155 23.00 -24.26 -0.34
N THR A 156 23.35 -23.14 0.30
CA THR A 156 22.50 -22.43 1.25
C THR A 156 22.19 -21.05 0.72
N LYS A 157 20.91 -20.65 0.79
CA LYS A 157 20.45 -19.31 0.43
C LYS A 157 19.88 -18.62 1.66
N GLU A 158 20.33 -17.41 1.91
CA GLU A 158 19.85 -16.57 2.99
C GLU A 158 19.14 -15.33 2.42
N LEU A 159 17.98 -14.98 2.99
CA LEU A 159 17.15 -13.85 2.56
C LEU A 159 16.62 -13.13 3.78
N SER A 160 16.53 -11.80 3.67
CA SER A 160 15.70 -11.01 4.59
C SER A 160 14.22 -11.20 4.24
N THR A 161 13.39 -11.40 5.25
CA THR A 161 11.95 -11.61 5.12
C THR A 161 11.22 -10.99 6.32
N TYR A 162 9.94 -11.29 6.48
CA TYR A 162 9.15 -10.79 7.61
C TYR A 162 8.42 -11.94 8.30
N ALA A 163 8.20 -11.82 9.60
CA ALA A 163 7.38 -12.75 10.35
C ALA A 163 5.96 -12.80 9.75
N GLY A 164 5.39 -14.01 9.65
CA GLY A 164 4.12 -14.25 8.99
C GLY A 164 4.18 -14.37 7.46
N HIS A 165 5.36 -14.14 6.83
CA HIS A 165 5.54 -14.45 5.42
C HIS A 165 5.52 -15.96 5.19
N VAL A 166 4.78 -16.38 4.16
CA VAL A 166 4.71 -17.79 3.76
C VAL A 166 5.61 -18.03 2.55
N TRP A 167 6.44 -19.04 2.67
CA TRP A 167 7.35 -19.49 1.65
C TRP A 167 6.98 -20.88 1.15
N LEU A 168 7.00 -21.07 -0.16
CA LEU A 168 6.82 -22.34 -0.82
C LEU A 168 8.16 -22.79 -1.40
N LEU A 169 8.52 -24.01 -1.06
CA LEU A 169 9.65 -24.69 -1.69
C LEU A 169 9.10 -25.72 -2.69
N THR A 170 9.67 -25.78 -3.90
CA THR A 170 9.32 -26.77 -4.92
C THR A 170 10.55 -27.53 -5.38
N ASP A 171 10.33 -28.73 -5.91
CA ASP A 171 11.36 -29.47 -6.64
C ASP A 171 11.65 -28.85 -8.02
N SER A 172 12.57 -29.41 -8.76
CA SER A 172 12.96 -28.97 -10.11
C SER A 172 11.84 -29.10 -11.16
N LEU A 173 10.78 -29.84 -10.86
CA LEU A 173 9.60 -30.05 -11.70
C LEU A 173 8.44 -29.13 -11.29
N GLY A 174 8.61 -28.30 -10.24
CA GLY A 174 7.60 -27.39 -9.74
C GLY A 174 6.61 -28.01 -8.73
N SER A 175 6.82 -29.27 -8.33
CA SER A 175 5.98 -29.93 -7.32
C SER A 175 6.28 -29.37 -5.92
N PRO A 176 5.25 -29.05 -5.10
CA PRO A 176 5.46 -28.50 -3.77
C PRO A 176 6.19 -29.46 -2.84
N LEU A 177 7.31 -29.02 -2.30
CA LEU A 177 8.01 -29.70 -1.23
C LEU A 177 7.46 -29.30 0.14
N GLY A 178 6.90 -28.11 0.30
CA GLY A 178 6.22 -27.63 1.49
C GLY A 178 6.02 -26.14 1.52
N PHE A 179 5.01 -25.71 2.31
CA PHE A 179 4.78 -24.32 2.67
C PHE A 179 5.29 -24.09 4.09
N PHE A 180 5.93 -22.97 4.32
CA PHE A 180 6.58 -22.61 5.57
C PHE A 180 6.24 -21.18 5.93
N GLU A 181 5.68 -20.95 7.11
CA GLU A 181 5.44 -19.61 7.64
C GLU A 181 6.66 -19.15 8.46
N THR A 182 7.13 -17.95 8.21
CA THR A 182 8.33 -17.40 8.88
C THR A 182 7.96 -16.90 10.27
N PRO A 183 8.53 -17.46 11.34
CA PRO A 183 8.36 -16.92 12.68
C PRO A 183 9.21 -15.65 12.89
N PRO A 184 8.93 -14.86 13.94
CA PRO A 184 9.71 -13.67 14.28
C PRO A 184 11.20 -13.95 14.56
N THR A 185 11.51 -15.17 14.97
CA THR A 185 12.89 -15.61 15.29
C THR A 185 13.75 -15.97 14.10
N GLY A 186 13.18 -15.87 12.89
CA GLY A 186 13.81 -16.38 11.66
C GLY A 186 13.47 -17.83 11.38
N LEU A 187 13.65 -18.24 10.13
CA LEU A 187 13.29 -19.54 9.62
C LEU A 187 14.48 -20.21 8.96
N GLU A 188 14.81 -21.41 9.38
CA GLU A 188 15.76 -22.27 8.67
C GLU A 188 15.01 -23.47 8.07
N ILE A 189 15.11 -23.62 6.75
CA ILE A 189 14.47 -24.72 6.00
C ILE A 189 15.58 -25.62 5.47
N GLU A 190 15.51 -26.92 5.80
CA GLU A 190 16.30 -27.94 5.13
C GLU A 190 15.45 -28.65 4.09
N ALA A 191 15.79 -28.49 2.82
CA ALA A 191 15.19 -29.23 1.72
C ALA A 191 15.87 -30.62 1.69
N ASP A 192 15.19 -31.64 2.23
CA ASP A 192 15.68 -33.00 2.35
C ASP A 192 15.10 -33.97 1.29
N GLY A 193 14.27 -33.44 0.40
CA GLY A 193 13.61 -34.19 -0.66
C GLY A 193 12.54 -35.20 -0.20
N LYS A 194 12.26 -35.28 1.11
CA LYS A 194 11.25 -36.22 1.62
C LYS A 194 9.87 -35.57 1.57
N PRO A 195 8.83 -36.21 1.00
CA PRO A 195 7.47 -35.78 1.23
C PRO A 195 7.14 -35.96 2.72
N SER A 196 6.50 -34.97 3.36
CA SER A 196 6.12 -35.06 4.77
C SER A 196 5.29 -36.30 5.03
N GLN A 197 5.73 -37.14 5.99
CA GLN A 197 4.88 -38.20 6.51
C GLN A 197 3.80 -37.53 7.38
N SER A 198 2.55 -37.88 7.13
CA SER A 198 1.42 -37.53 7.97
C SER A 198 1.61 -38.13 9.37
N ASP A 199 1.55 -37.34 10.41
CA ASP A 199 1.53 -37.76 11.80
C ASP A 199 0.24 -38.54 12.06
N PRO A 200 0.30 -39.80 12.56
CA PRO A 200 -0.88 -40.68 12.71
C PRO A 200 -1.76 -40.37 13.93
N ASP A 201 -1.39 -39.40 14.80
CA ASP A 201 -2.03 -39.25 16.12
C ASP A 201 -2.90 -37.99 16.33
N ILE A 202 -3.30 -37.30 15.27
CA ILE A 202 -4.38 -36.30 15.40
C ILE A 202 -5.71 -37.01 15.17
N LYS A 203 -6.31 -37.45 16.28
CA LYS A 203 -7.70 -37.92 16.30
C LYS A 203 -8.59 -36.86 15.64
N ARG A 204 -9.30 -37.33 14.62
CA ARG A 204 -10.40 -36.64 13.96
C ARG A 204 -11.44 -36.21 15.01
N GLU A 205 -11.47 -34.98 15.41
CA GLU A 205 -12.68 -34.34 15.94
C GLU A 205 -13.20 -33.40 14.86
N SER A 206 -14.48 -33.59 14.57
CA SER A 206 -15.32 -32.91 13.56
C SER A 206 -15.05 -33.30 12.10
N GLU A 207 -15.89 -34.16 11.62
CA GLU A 207 -16.30 -34.30 10.22
C GLU A 207 -16.99 -32.98 9.78
N GLU A 208 -16.24 -31.94 9.52
CA GLU A 208 -16.68 -30.99 8.53
C GLU A 208 -16.51 -31.66 7.17
N LYS A 209 -17.63 -31.91 6.51
CA LYS A 209 -17.69 -32.41 5.14
C LYS A 209 -16.67 -31.63 4.32
N SER A 210 -15.67 -32.32 3.78
CA SER A 210 -14.81 -31.83 2.75
C SER A 210 -15.70 -31.40 1.59
N GLU A 211 -15.93 -30.07 1.44
CA GLU A 211 -16.49 -29.57 0.20
C GLU A 211 -15.49 -29.94 -0.91
N GLU A 212 -15.92 -30.77 -1.84
CA GLU A 212 -15.23 -31.00 -3.10
C GLU A 212 -14.93 -29.62 -3.71
N PRO A 213 -13.76 -29.42 -4.36
CA PRO A 213 -13.44 -28.15 -4.99
C PRO A 213 -14.59 -27.76 -5.91
N LYS A 214 -15.30 -26.67 -5.58
CA LYS A 214 -16.47 -26.18 -6.33
C LYS A 214 -16.05 -26.07 -7.80
N GLN A 215 -16.62 -26.87 -8.66
CA GLN A 215 -16.38 -26.78 -10.11
C GLN A 215 -16.89 -25.39 -10.56
N PRO A 216 -16.08 -24.60 -11.26
CA PRO A 216 -16.49 -23.29 -11.73
C PRO A 216 -17.83 -23.38 -12.48
N GLY A 217 -18.81 -22.55 -12.06
CA GLY A 217 -20.12 -22.48 -12.72
C GLY A 217 -21.19 -23.40 -12.17
N ARG A 218 -20.92 -24.29 -11.21
CA ARG A 218 -21.91 -25.20 -10.61
C ARG A 218 -22.71 -24.52 -9.49
N SER A 219 -24.04 -24.81 -9.44
CA SER A 219 -24.93 -24.32 -8.37
C SER A 219 -24.55 -24.93 -7.00
N PRO A 220 -24.85 -24.25 -5.85
CA PRO A 220 -24.61 -24.76 -4.52
C PRO A 220 -25.23 -26.14 -4.24
N ASP A 221 -26.44 -26.43 -4.74
CA ASP A 221 -27.10 -27.72 -4.63
C ASP A 221 -26.55 -28.79 -5.59
N GLY A 222 -25.62 -28.41 -6.45
CA GLY A 222 -24.93 -29.28 -7.40
C GLY A 222 -25.77 -29.73 -8.61
N LYS A 223 -27.05 -29.29 -8.73
CA LYS A 223 -27.96 -29.79 -9.79
C LYS A 223 -27.80 -29.07 -11.12
N TRP A 224 -27.24 -27.86 -11.12
CA TRP A 224 -27.16 -26.99 -12.27
C TRP A 224 -25.74 -26.50 -12.51
N SER A 225 -25.43 -26.16 -13.76
CA SER A 225 -24.23 -25.44 -14.14
C SER A 225 -24.55 -24.42 -15.22
N ILE A 226 -23.80 -23.35 -15.27
CA ILE A 226 -23.77 -22.43 -16.40
C ILE A 226 -22.53 -22.71 -17.24
N ARG A 227 -22.70 -22.82 -18.54
CA ARG A 227 -21.62 -22.87 -19.53
C ARG A 227 -21.78 -21.73 -20.52
N PHE A 228 -20.68 -21.34 -21.14
CA PHE A 228 -20.69 -20.31 -22.21
C PHE A 228 -20.29 -20.98 -23.52
N GLU A 229 -21.16 -20.90 -24.50
CA GLU A 229 -20.97 -21.50 -25.83
C GLU A 229 -21.34 -20.45 -26.88
N ASN A 230 -20.48 -20.27 -27.90
CA ASN A 230 -20.72 -19.30 -28.98
C ASN A 230 -21.14 -17.91 -28.47
N HIS A 231 -20.44 -17.39 -27.46
CA HIS A 231 -20.70 -16.11 -26.78
C HIS A 231 -21.99 -16.04 -25.96
N ASN A 232 -22.74 -17.14 -25.81
CA ASN A 232 -24.03 -17.19 -25.10
C ASN A 232 -23.96 -18.05 -23.84
N ALA A 233 -24.89 -17.81 -22.91
CA ALA A 233 -25.03 -18.58 -21.70
C ALA A 233 -26.00 -19.76 -21.88
N MET A 234 -25.60 -20.92 -21.36
CA MET A 234 -26.36 -22.17 -21.38
C MET A 234 -26.58 -22.66 -19.96
N LEU A 235 -27.80 -23.09 -19.62
CA LEU A 235 -28.11 -23.79 -18.39
C LEU A 235 -27.99 -25.31 -18.61
N VAL A 236 -27.18 -25.97 -17.82
CA VAL A 236 -26.92 -27.42 -17.93
C VAL A 236 -27.39 -28.13 -16.68
N THR A 237 -28.18 -29.22 -16.83
CA THR A 237 -28.54 -30.11 -15.71
C THR A 237 -27.39 -31.03 -15.39
N ASN A 238 -27.02 -31.13 -14.10
CA ASN A 238 -26.00 -32.05 -13.62
C ASN A 238 -26.69 -33.35 -13.11
N GLU A 239 -27.16 -34.20 -14.01
CA GLU A 239 -27.69 -35.54 -13.62
C GLU A 239 -26.51 -36.50 -13.34
N GLY A 240 -26.56 -37.17 -12.17
CA GLY A 240 -25.48 -37.96 -11.57
C GLY A 240 -24.58 -38.75 -12.52
N THR A 241 -23.32 -38.90 -12.09
CA THR A 241 -22.25 -39.71 -12.67
C THR A 241 -22.33 -40.06 -14.16
N ALA A 242 -21.62 -39.27 -14.99
CA ALA A 242 -21.13 -39.63 -16.33
C ALA A 242 -22.08 -39.58 -17.55
N LYS A 243 -23.18 -38.86 -17.53
CA LYS A 243 -23.85 -38.46 -18.78
C LYS A 243 -23.98 -36.95 -18.83
N GLU A 244 -23.65 -36.33 -19.98
CA GLU A 244 -23.86 -34.90 -20.25
C GLU A 244 -25.35 -34.60 -20.02
N GLY A 245 -25.64 -33.71 -19.06
CA GLY A 245 -26.98 -33.27 -18.77
C GLY A 245 -27.59 -32.45 -19.91
N THR A 246 -28.88 -32.30 -19.89
CA THR A 246 -29.61 -31.48 -20.88
C THR A 246 -29.14 -30.04 -20.83
N SER A 247 -28.66 -29.50 -21.96
CA SER A 247 -28.28 -28.10 -22.11
C SER A 247 -29.47 -27.30 -22.67
N THR A 248 -29.79 -26.18 -22.03
CA THR A 248 -30.84 -25.25 -22.44
C THR A 248 -30.25 -23.86 -22.72
N PRO A 249 -30.40 -23.28 -23.90
CA PRO A 249 -29.97 -21.91 -24.17
C PRO A 249 -30.71 -20.91 -23.27
N LEU A 250 -29.97 -20.06 -22.58
CA LEU A 250 -30.49 -18.94 -21.79
C LEU A 250 -30.46 -17.64 -22.58
N THR A 251 -29.48 -17.49 -23.46
CA THR A 251 -29.29 -16.30 -24.31
C THR A 251 -29.00 -16.71 -25.75
N THR A 252 -29.29 -15.83 -26.72
CA THR A 252 -29.06 -16.07 -28.15
C THR A 252 -28.50 -14.86 -28.89
N ASP A 253 -28.31 -13.74 -28.17
CA ASP A 253 -27.86 -12.45 -28.68
C ASP A 253 -26.41 -12.11 -28.39
N GLY A 254 -25.66 -13.07 -27.83
CA GLY A 254 -24.23 -12.96 -27.57
C GLY A 254 -23.42 -12.88 -28.88
N THR A 255 -22.47 -11.96 -28.94
CA THR A 255 -21.56 -11.76 -30.05
C THR A 255 -20.13 -11.64 -29.56
N GLU A 256 -19.13 -11.67 -30.45
CA GLU A 256 -17.74 -11.43 -30.08
C GLU A 256 -17.54 -10.07 -29.41
N LEU A 257 -18.29 -9.04 -29.81
CA LEU A 257 -18.24 -7.71 -29.21
C LEU A 257 -18.98 -7.64 -27.85
N HIS A 258 -20.02 -8.43 -27.68
CA HIS A 258 -20.85 -8.47 -26.45
C HIS A 258 -21.07 -9.92 -25.99
N PRO A 259 -19.99 -10.65 -25.62
CA PRO A 259 -20.14 -12.02 -25.11
C PRO A 259 -20.78 -12.04 -23.73
N TYR A 260 -21.46 -13.14 -23.43
CA TYR A 260 -21.75 -13.56 -22.07
C TYR A 260 -20.57 -14.33 -21.51
N ARG A 261 -20.15 -13.99 -20.29
CA ARG A 261 -19.00 -14.64 -19.64
C ARG A 261 -19.07 -14.58 -18.12
N GLY A 262 -18.25 -15.42 -17.45
CA GLY A 262 -18.13 -15.49 -15.99
C GLY A 262 -17.29 -14.39 -15.39
N PRO A 263 -17.23 -14.32 -14.04
CA PRO A 263 -17.67 -15.37 -13.09
C PRO A 263 -19.20 -15.54 -13.02
N ILE A 264 -19.63 -16.66 -12.42
CA ILE A 264 -21.04 -17.01 -12.23
C ILE A 264 -21.34 -16.90 -10.74
N PHE A 265 -22.27 -16.02 -10.41
CA PHE A 265 -22.62 -15.73 -9.02
C PHE A 265 -23.95 -16.39 -8.67
N TRP A 266 -23.90 -17.61 -8.13
CA TRP A 266 -25.09 -18.31 -7.65
C TRP A 266 -25.57 -17.75 -6.32
N ASN A 267 -26.89 -17.71 -6.12
CA ASN A 267 -27.44 -17.54 -4.77
C ASN A 267 -27.45 -18.88 -4.01
N ASP A 268 -27.48 -18.81 -2.68
CA ASP A 268 -27.34 -19.99 -1.82
C ASP A 268 -28.45 -21.04 -2.02
N ASN A 269 -29.65 -20.62 -2.42
CA ASN A 269 -30.78 -21.54 -2.65
C ASN A 269 -30.81 -22.13 -4.08
N SER A 270 -29.81 -21.84 -4.92
CA SER A 270 -29.64 -22.36 -6.28
C SER A 270 -30.77 -22.04 -7.27
N LYS A 271 -31.66 -21.08 -6.94
CA LYS A 271 -32.79 -20.71 -7.81
C LYS A 271 -32.42 -19.66 -8.86
N HIS A 272 -31.42 -18.84 -8.55
CA HIS A 272 -30.96 -17.79 -9.42
C HIS A 272 -29.44 -17.72 -9.46
N CYS A 273 -28.91 -17.21 -10.55
CA CYS A 273 -27.52 -16.78 -10.61
C CYS A 273 -27.39 -15.50 -11.45
N VAL A 274 -26.25 -14.84 -11.34
CA VAL A 274 -25.89 -13.71 -12.18
C VAL A 274 -24.68 -14.07 -13.02
N VAL A 275 -24.75 -13.78 -14.32
CA VAL A 275 -23.64 -13.79 -15.27
C VAL A 275 -23.43 -12.39 -15.80
N LEU A 276 -22.34 -12.14 -16.51
CA LEU A 276 -22.07 -10.83 -17.09
C LEU A 276 -22.17 -10.88 -18.61
N ARG A 277 -22.86 -9.90 -19.19
CA ARG A 277 -22.73 -9.53 -20.60
C ARG A 277 -21.70 -8.41 -20.66
N VAL A 278 -20.59 -8.62 -21.37
CA VAL A 278 -19.48 -7.67 -21.34
C VAL A 278 -19.25 -7.09 -22.72
N LYS A 279 -19.29 -5.76 -22.84
CA LYS A 279 -18.83 -5.08 -24.04
C LYS A 279 -17.30 -5.18 -24.08
N ASN A 280 -16.79 -5.92 -25.04
CA ASN A 280 -15.34 -5.98 -25.31
C ASN A 280 -14.87 -4.67 -25.96
N VAL A 281 -13.63 -4.32 -25.73
CA VAL A 281 -12.96 -3.18 -26.36
C VAL A 281 -11.63 -3.64 -26.93
N PRO A 282 -11.04 -2.90 -27.88
CA PRO A 282 -9.70 -3.21 -28.37
C PRO A 282 -8.70 -3.26 -27.22
N ARG A 283 -7.86 -4.29 -27.22
CA ARG A 283 -6.80 -4.46 -26.25
C ARG A 283 -5.81 -3.31 -26.37
N ARG A 284 -5.43 -2.74 -25.21
CA ARG A 284 -4.43 -1.69 -25.12
C ARG A 284 -3.17 -2.27 -24.48
N GLU A 285 -2.09 -2.31 -25.25
CA GLU A 285 -0.81 -2.87 -24.83
C GLU A 285 0.28 -1.80 -24.84
N VAL A 286 1.10 -1.82 -23.81
CA VAL A 286 2.42 -1.17 -23.80
C VAL A 286 3.46 -2.22 -24.15
N THR A 287 4.45 -1.82 -24.95
CA THR A 287 5.59 -2.67 -25.32
C THR A 287 6.86 -2.03 -24.80
N ILE A 288 7.61 -2.75 -23.98
CA ILE A 288 8.94 -2.37 -23.51
C ILE A 288 9.98 -3.36 -24.02
N VAL A 289 11.22 -2.91 -24.07
CA VAL A 289 12.35 -3.71 -24.54
C VAL A 289 13.23 -4.05 -23.35
N THR A 290 13.51 -5.33 -23.11
CA THR A 290 14.60 -5.76 -22.25
C THR A 290 15.87 -5.77 -23.11
N SER A 291 16.68 -4.72 -23.02
CA SER A 291 17.86 -4.54 -23.88
C SER A 291 18.97 -5.55 -23.57
N SER A 292 19.07 -5.98 -22.31
CA SER A 292 20.10 -6.92 -21.86
C SER A 292 19.48 -8.07 -21.04
N PRO A 293 18.73 -8.99 -21.69
CA PRO A 293 18.14 -10.14 -21.00
C PRO A 293 19.22 -11.08 -20.49
N ARG A 294 18.97 -11.74 -19.35
CA ARG A 294 19.98 -12.61 -18.70
C ARG A 294 20.18 -13.96 -19.39
N ASP A 295 19.24 -14.38 -20.21
CA ASP A 295 19.14 -15.71 -20.80
C ASP A 295 19.46 -15.75 -22.32
N GLN A 296 19.64 -14.60 -22.94
CA GLN A 296 20.02 -14.49 -24.35
C GLN A 296 20.74 -13.19 -24.66
N LEU A 297 21.46 -13.14 -25.79
CA LEU A 297 22.17 -11.94 -26.26
C LEU A 297 21.23 -10.91 -26.91
N GLN A 298 20.23 -11.41 -27.66
CA GLN A 298 19.31 -10.53 -28.36
C GLN A 298 18.28 -9.92 -27.42
N PRO A 299 17.89 -8.65 -27.60
CA PRO A 299 16.84 -8.03 -26.82
C PRO A 299 15.51 -8.79 -26.85
N LYS A 300 14.71 -8.64 -25.82
CA LYS A 300 13.35 -9.19 -25.70
C LYS A 300 12.31 -8.10 -25.67
N LEU A 301 11.15 -8.38 -26.28
CA LEU A 301 9.96 -7.54 -26.14
C LEU A 301 9.09 -8.09 -25.00
N ILE A 302 8.65 -7.20 -24.12
CA ILE A 302 7.63 -7.47 -23.10
C ILE A 302 6.40 -6.66 -23.49
N LYS A 303 5.23 -7.30 -23.49
CA LYS A 303 3.94 -6.67 -23.73
C LYS A 303 3.03 -6.93 -22.56
N TYR A 304 2.27 -5.91 -22.16
CA TYR A 304 1.28 -6.00 -21.09
C TYR A 304 0.12 -5.04 -21.33
N ASP A 305 -1.05 -5.39 -20.79
CA ASP A 305 -2.24 -4.54 -20.89
C ASP A 305 -2.07 -3.29 -20.05
N TYR A 306 -2.42 -2.13 -20.62
CA TYR A 306 -2.24 -0.85 -19.96
C TYR A 306 -3.20 0.18 -20.55
N PHE A 307 -4.32 0.41 -19.88
CA PHE A 307 -5.25 1.45 -20.27
C PHE A 307 -4.75 2.83 -19.84
N LYS A 308 -4.85 3.78 -20.74
CA LYS A 308 -4.49 5.19 -20.54
C LYS A 308 -5.74 6.06 -20.52
N PRO A 309 -5.71 7.24 -19.89
CA PRO A 309 -6.83 8.17 -19.90
C PRO A 309 -7.36 8.44 -21.29
N GLY A 310 -8.69 8.35 -21.43
CA GLY A 310 -9.37 8.48 -22.72
C GLY A 310 -9.61 7.18 -23.47
N ASP A 311 -8.91 6.10 -23.16
CA ASP A 311 -9.16 4.80 -23.79
C ASP A 311 -10.57 4.30 -23.47
N GLU A 312 -11.18 3.59 -24.42
CA GLU A 312 -12.45 2.92 -24.20
C GLU A 312 -12.27 1.77 -23.20
N LEU A 313 -13.18 1.62 -22.23
CA LEU A 313 -13.12 0.58 -21.21
C LEU A 313 -14.16 -0.51 -21.46
N PRO A 314 -13.84 -1.79 -21.14
CA PRO A 314 -14.82 -2.86 -21.12
C PRO A 314 -15.96 -2.53 -20.15
N GLN A 315 -17.21 -2.84 -20.53
CA GLN A 315 -18.38 -2.56 -19.71
C GLN A 315 -19.13 -3.86 -19.42
N GLY A 316 -19.19 -4.24 -18.14
CA GLY A 316 -19.98 -5.34 -17.67
C GLY A 316 -21.42 -4.91 -17.41
N GLN A 317 -22.35 -5.78 -17.73
CA GLN A 317 -23.79 -5.63 -17.43
C GLN A 317 -24.28 -6.92 -16.79
N PRO A 318 -24.83 -6.86 -15.57
CA PRO A 318 -25.37 -8.04 -14.91
C PRO A 318 -26.55 -8.63 -15.69
N VAL A 319 -26.62 -9.96 -15.72
CA VAL A 319 -27.69 -10.72 -16.33
C VAL A 319 -28.21 -11.70 -15.31
N LEU A 320 -29.44 -11.49 -14.86
CA LEU A 320 -30.12 -12.34 -13.90
C LEU A 320 -30.69 -13.58 -14.59
N VAL A 321 -30.30 -14.75 -14.13
CA VAL A 321 -30.79 -16.06 -14.60
C VAL A 321 -31.77 -16.62 -13.59
N SER A 322 -32.97 -17.03 -14.06
CA SER A 322 -33.93 -17.83 -13.32
C SER A 322 -33.82 -19.30 -13.75
N VAL A 323 -33.50 -20.20 -12.80
CA VAL A 323 -33.42 -21.64 -13.08
C VAL A 323 -34.81 -22.24 -13.35
N ALA A 324 -35.84 -21.81 -12.60
CA ALA A 324 -37.20 -22.31 -12.72
C ALA A 324 -37.81 -21.97 -14.09
N ASP A 325 -37.62 -20.75 -14.55
CA ASP A 325 -38.16 -20.27 -15.83
C ASP A 325 -37.23 -20.57 -17.01
N LYS A 326 -36.00 -21.06 -16.76
CA LYS A 326 -34.93 -21.25 -17.74
C LYS A 326 -34.77 -20.01 -18.62
N SER A 327 -34.71 -18.86 -17.96
CA SER A 327 -34.66 -17.55 -18.62
C SER A 327 -33.53 -16.69 -18.11
N ALA A 328 -33.07 -15.74 -18.93
CA ALA A 328 -32.06 -14.74 -18.57
C ALA A 328 -32.62 -13.34 -18.83
N LYS A 329 -32.40 -12.42 -17.90
CA LYS A 329 -32.83 -11.03 -18.01
C LYS A 329 -31.62 -10.11 -17.85
N VAL A 330 -31.34 -9.32 -18.90
CA VAL A 330 -30.34 -8.26 -18.84
C VAL A 330 -30.86 -7.14 -17.94
N ILE A 331 -30.05 -6.73 -16.96
CA ILE A 331 -30.42 -5.67 -16.02
C ILE A 331 -30.23 -4.30 -16.68
N SER A 332 -31.25 -3.42 -16.54
CA SER A 332 -31.18 -2.04 -17.08
C SER A 332 -29.98 -1.29 -16.46
N ASN A 333 -29.22 -0.61 -17.30
CA ASN A 333 -28.06 0.17 -16.90
C ASN A 333 -28.32 1.67 -16.69
N GLU A 334 -29.59 2.10 -16.62
CA GLU A 334 -29.95 3.51 -16.40
C GLU A 334 -29.35 4.09 -15.12
N LEU A 335 -29.21 3.28 -14.06
CA LEU A 335 -28.60 3.70 -12.79
C LEU A 335 -27.08 3.49 -12.73
N PHE A 336 -26.46 2.84 -13.74
CA PHE A 336 -25.03 2.61 -13.81
C PHE A 336 -24.45 2.82 -15.23
N PRO A 337 -24.75 3.98 -15.87
CA PRO A 337 -24.17 4.29 -17.17
C PRO A 337 -22.65 4.51 -17.01
N ASN A 338 -21.87 4.02 -17.99
CA ASN A 338 -20.44 4.29 -18.08
C ASN A 338 -19.62 3.91 -16.82
N PRO A 339 -19.68 2.65 -16.35
CA PRO A 339 -18.94 2.23 -15.19
C PRO A 339 -17.42 2.28 -15.45
N PHE A 340 -16.66 2.64 -14.42
CA PHE A 340 -15.21 2.51 -14.43
C PHE A 340 -14.85 1.07 -14.11
N THR A 341 -14.32 0.34 -15.09
CA THR A 341 -13.84 -1.03 -14.95
C THR A 341 -12.87 -1.37 -16.08
N GLU A 342 -11.69 -1.89 -15.75
CA GLU A 342 -10.67 -2.26 -16.75
C GLU A 342 -10.88 -3.64 -17.35
N SER A 343 -11.71 -4.48 -16.76
CA SER A 343 -11.98 -5.86 -17.20
C SER A 343 -13.44 -6.11 -17.61
N GLY A 344 -14.34 -5.19 -17.32
CA GLY A 344 -15.79 -5.40 -17.41
C GLY A 344 -16.33 -6.28 -16.28
N HIS A 345 -15.52 -6.55 -15.24
CA HIS A 345 -15.94 -7.32 -14.08
C HIS A 345 -16.80 -6.47 -13.14
N ILE A 346 -17.81 -7.11 -12.56
CA ILE A 346 -18.68 -6.56 -11.52
C ILE A 346 -18.78 -7.62 -10.42
N ASP A 347 -18.45 -7.25 -9.19
CA ASP A 347 -18.62 -8.13 -8.03
C ASP A 347 -20.08 -8.14 -7.59
N ILE A 348 -20.66 -9.32 -7.50
CA ILE A 348 -22.06 -9.52 -7.12
C ILE A 348 -22.12 -10.10 -5.71
N ARG A 349 -22.90 -9.47 -4.84
CA ARG A 349 -23.21 -9.99 -3.50
C ARG A 349 -24.70 -10.31 -3.40
N TRP A 350 -25.05 -11.57 -3.17
CA TRP A 350 -26.42 -11.96 -2.84
C TRP A 350 -26.78 -11.62 -1.39
N SER A 351 -28.02 -11.21 -1.17
CA SER A 351 -28.58 -11.13 0.19
C SER A 351 -28.71 -12.53 0.79
N PRO A 352 -28.59 -12.71 2.11
CA PRO A 352 -28.80 -14.01 2.76
C PRO A 352 -30.19 -14.58 2.51
N ARG A 353 -31.19 -13.75 2.22
CA ARG A 353 -32.56 -14.17 1.85
C ARG A 353 -32.68 -14.60 0.40
N CYS A 354 -31.65 -14.39 -0.40
CA CYS A 354 -31.64 -14.69 -1.84
C CYS A 354 -32.73 -13.95 -2.65
N ASP A 355 -33.31 -12.88 -2.14
CA ASP A 355 -34.36 -12.09 -2.75
C ASP A 355 -33.85 -10.91 -3.58
N GLU A 356 -32.59 -10.52 -3.36
CA GLU A 356 -31.90 -9.50 -4.14
C GLU A 356 -30.40 -9.75 -4.17
N PHE A 357 -29.73 -9.15 -5.14
CA PHE A 357 -28.26 -9.03 -5.15
C PHE A 357 -27.84 -7.58 -5.27
N THR A 358 -26.64 -7.28 -4.79
CA THR A 358 -26.05 -5.94 -4.83
C THR A 358 -24.74 -5.93 -5.58
N PHE A 359 -24.40 -4.78 -6.14
CA PHE A 359 -23.11 -4.53 -6.77
C PHE A 359 -22.74 -3.05 -6.68
N ASP A 360 -21.44 -2.78 -6.83
CA ASP A 360 -20.90 -1.43 -6.81
C ASP A 360 -20.89 -0.83 -8.21
N TYR A 361 -21.21 0.45 -8.27
CA TYR A 361 -21.07 1.28 -9.43
C TYR A 361 -20.16 2.48 -9.11
N ASN A 362 -19.00 2.52 -9.72
CA ASN A 362 -18.10 3.67 -9.72
C ASN A 362 -18.22 4.31 -11.12
N GLN A 363 -18.73 5.52 -11.21
CA GLN A 363 -18.85 6.24 -12.48
C GLN A 363 -17.46 6.58 -13.01
N ARG A 364 -17.22 6.39 -14.29
CA ARG A 364 -16.01 6.89 -14.93
C ARG A 364 -15.91 8.42 -14.77
N GLY A 365 -14.78 8.92 -14.26
CA GLY A 365 -14.59 10.29 -13.78
C GLY A 365 -14.82 10.45 -12.27
N HIS A 366 -15.27 9.38 -11.61
CA HIS A 366 -15.30 9.20 -10.15
C HIS A 366 -16.09 10.27 -9.35
N GLN A 367 -17.09 10.91 -9.97
CA GLN A 367 -17.93 11.90 -9.31
C GLN A 367 -19.22 11.31 -8.72
N ILE A 368 -19.58 10.09 -9.11
CA ILE A 368 -20.72 9.34 -8.58
C ILE A 368 -20.28 7.94 -8.21
N TYR A 369 -20.64 7.51 -7.00
CA TYR A 369 -20.49 6.13 -6.54
C TYR A 369 -21.83 5.62 -6.00
N ARG A 370 -22.22 4.39 -6.37
CA ARG A 370 -23.47 3.79 -5.92
C ARG A 370 -23.25 2.35 -5.48
N ILE A 371 -24.02 1.94 -4.48
CA ILE A 371 -24.36 0.53 -4.27
C ILE A 371 -25.78 0.35 -4.79
N LEU A 372 -25.93 -0.55 -5.75
CA LEU A 372 -27.20 -0.86 -6.40
C LEU A 372 -27.70 -2.23 -5.94
N ALA A 373 -28.99 -2.35 -5.69
CA ALA A 373 -29.66 -3.62 -5.41
C ALA A 373 -30.60 -3.98 -6.56
N VAL A 374 -30.61 -5.25 -6.92
CA VAL A 374 -31.47 -5.82 -7.99
C VAL A 374 -32.36 -6.88 -7.38
N ASN A 375 -33.67 -6.73 -7.51
CA ASN A 375 -34.64 -7.70 -7.06
C ASN A 375 -34.61 -8.98 -7.91
N ALA A 376 -34.45 -10.13 -7.29
CA ALA A 376 -34.27 -11.41 -7.97
C ALA A 376 -35.50 -11.90 -8.74
N ALA A 377 -36.70 -11.47 -8.38
CA ALA A 377 -37.92 -11.88 -9.08
C ALA A 377 -38.27 -10.96 -10.27
N SER A 378 -38.07 -9.65 -10.09
CA SER A 378 -38.48 -8.67 -11.10
C SER A 378 -37.33 -8.14 -11.97
N GLY A 379 -36.07 -8.20 -11.48
CA GLY A 379 -34.94 -7.54 -12.09
C GLY A 379 -34.99 -6.01 -11.96
N ALA A 380 -35.82 -5.47 -11.07
CA ALA A 380 -35.89 -4.03 -10.80
C ALA A 380 -34.66 -3.58 -10.03
N VAL A 381 -34.08 -2.44 -10.43
CA VAL A 381 -32.86 -1.87 -9.84
C VAL A 381 -33.25 -0.70 -8.93
N ARG A 382 -32.67 -0.65 -7.75
CA ARG A 382 -32.77 0.48 -6.81
C ARG A 382 -31.41 0.89 -6.28
N LYS A 383 -31.32 2.10 -5.79
CA LYS A 383 -30.13 2.59 -5.08
C LYS A 383 -30.20 2.18 -3.61
N VAL A 384 -29.12 1.63 -3.08
CA VAL A 384 -28.90 1.46 -1.63
C VAL A 384 -28.06 2.62 -1.10
N ILE A 385 -26.98 2.95 -1.79
CA ILE A 385 -26.12 4.11 -1.52
C ILE A 385 -26.03 4.94 -2.80
N GLU A 386 -26.02 6.24 -2.65
CA GLU A 386 -25.58 7.18 -3.68
C GLU A 386 -24.71 8.25 -3.05
N GLU A 387 -23.46 8.30 -3.48
CA GLU A 387 -22.54 9.40 -3.21
C GLU A 387 -22.33 10.22 -4.47
N SER A 388 -22.24 11.53 -4.32
CA SER A 388 -21.87 12.44 -5.40
C SER A 388 -20.92 13.52 -4.91
N SER A 389 -19.99 13.93 -5.74
CA SER A 389 -19.03 14.98 -5.44
C SER A 389 -18.87 15.90 -6.66
N PRO A 390 -18.75 17.22 -6.47
CA PRO A 390 -18.41 18.14 -7.55
C PRO A 390 -16.96 17.97 -8.02
N THR A 391 -16.12 17.35 -7.23
CA THR A 391 -14.74 17.04 -7.52
C THR A 391 -14.61 15.54 -7.84
N PHE A 392 -14.18 14.75 -6.89
CA PHE A 392 -14.05 13.30 -7.00
C PHE A 392 -14.48 12.63 -5.70
N ILE A 393 -14.79 11.34 -5.80
CA ILE A 393 -14.93 10.44 -4.66
C ILE A 393 -13.64 9.63 -4.60
N GLU A 394 -12.97 9.63 -3.44
CA GLU A 394 -11.83 8.76 -3.20
C GLU A 394 -12.38 7.35 -2.92
N TRP A 395 -12.51 6.57 -3.98
CA TRP A 395 -13.20 5.28 -3.95
C TRP A 395 -12.35 4.13 -3.42
N ASN A 396 -11.04 4.31 -3.33
CA ASN A 396 -10.13 3.24 -2.92
C ASN A 396 -10.12 3.02 -1.41
N ASP A 397 -10.04 4.11 -0.64
CA ASP A 397 -9.91 4.04 0.82
C ASP A 397 -11.14 4.59 1.56
N LYS A 398 -11.98 5.41 0.89
CA LYS A 398 -13.10 6.14 1.55
C LYS A 398 -14.49 5.68 1.15
N THR A 399 -14.60 4.45 0.63
CA THR A 399 -15.86 3.75 0.36
C THR A 399 -15.94 2.44 1.15
N TRP A 400 -15.37 2.45 2.37
CA TRP A 400 -15.44 1.30 3.25
C TRP A 400 -16.87 1.01 3.67
N ARG A 401 -17.24 -0.29 3.75
CA ARG A 401 -18.57 -0.72 4.16
C ARG A 401 -18.57 -2.02 4.96
N ARG A 402 -19.61 -2.18 5.77
CA ARG A 402 -19.95 -3.42 6.47
C ARG A 402 -21.44 -3.67 6.40
N TRP A 403 -21.86 -4.75 5.75
CA TRP A 403 -23.22 -5.24 5.77
C TRP A 403 -23.51 -5.88 7.13
N LEU A 404 -24.63 -5.53 7.74
CA LEU A 404 -25.17 -6.04 8.99
C LEU A 404 -26.41 -6.84 8.63
N ASP A 405 -26.21 -8.07 8.20
CA ASP A 405 -27.25 -8.90 7.54
C ASP A 405 -28.42 -9.23 8.47
N ASP A 406 -28.16 -9.47 9.77
CA ASP A 406 -29.20 -9.79 10.75
C ASP A 406 -30.20 -8.64 10.95
N THR A 407 -29.75 -7.40 10.82
CA THR A 407 -30.60 -6.21 10.99
C THR A 407 -30.95 -5.51 9.68
N ASN A 408 -30.45 -6.03 8.56
CA ASN A 408 -30.60 -5.44 7.22
C ASN A 408 -30.15 -3.97 7.18
N GLU A 409 -28.98 -3.73 7.78
CA GLU A 409 -28.35 -2.42 7.83
C GLU A 409 -27.01 -2.42 7.11
N LEU A 410 -26.49 -1.22 6.84
CA LEU A 410 -25.20 -1.03 6.20
C LEU A 410 -24.43 0.11 6.88
N LEU A 411 -23.25 -0.18 7.40
CA LEU A 411 -22.28 0.84 7.78
C LEU A 411 -21.54 1.27 6.52
N TRP A 412 -21.46 2.57 6.30
CA TRP A 412 -20.87 3.18 5.12
C TRP A 412 -19.95 4.33 5.48
N MET A 413 -18.76 4.43 4.85
CA MET A 413 -17.86 5.58 4.97
C MET A 413 -18.15 6.59 3.87
N SER A 414 -18.22 7.88 4.24
CA SER A 414 -18.55 8.96 3.30
C SER A 414 -17.87 10.27 3.72
N GLU A 415 -17.48 11.07 2.72
CA GLU A 415 -16.95 12.44 2.90
C GLU A 415 -18.01 13.53 2.66
N ARG A 416 -19.31 13.19 2.67
CA ARG A 416 -20.41 14.10 2.29
C ARG A 416 -20.54 15.36 3.15
N ASP A 417 -20.01 15.34 4.38
CA ASP A 417 -19.98 16.49 5.30
C ASP A 417 -18.62 17.21 5.31
N GLY A 418 -17.71 16.84 4.40
CA GLY A 418 -16.37 17.42 4.28
C GLY A 418 -15.28 16.63 5.02
N TRP A 419 -15.64 15.55 5.72
CA TRP A 419 -14.74 14.70 6.49
C TRP A 419 -15.09 13.23 6.26
N ALA A 420 -14.09 12.33 6.30
CA ALA A 420 -14.36 10.90 6.17
C ALA A 420 -15.00 10.37 7.45
N HIS A 421 -16.31 10.10 7.41
CA HIS A 421 -17.10 9.63 8.54
C HIS A 421 -17.92 8.39 8.23
N LEU A 422 -18.32 7.66 9.30
CA LEU A 422 -19.19 6.49 9.22
C LEU A 422 -20.65 6.90 9.35
N TRP A 423 -21.49 6.25 8.56
CA TRP A 423 -22.93 6.45 8.48
C TRP A 423 -23.65 5.11 8.55
N LEU A 424 -24.76 5.04 9.23
CA LEU A 424 -25.62 3.84 9.31
C LEU A 424 -26.83 4.02 8.38
N TYR A 425 -27.06 3.03 7.54
CA TYR A 425 -28.14 2.98 6.58
C TYR A 425 -29.10 1.83 6.86
N ASP A 426 -30.38 2.03 6.51
CA ASP A 426 -31.33 0.96 6.28
C ASP A 426 -31.10 0.41 4.86
N ALA A 427 -30.68 -0.84 4.74
CA ALA A 427 -30.28 -1.42 3.46
C ALA A 427 -31.49 -1.73 2.55
N ALA A 428 -32.71 -1.91 3.13
CA ALA A 428 -33.91 -2.15 2.35
C ALA A 428 -34.39 -0.90 1.64
N THR A 429 -34.35 0.25 2.30
CA THR A 429 -34.87 1.52 1.78
C THR A 429 -33.78 2.40 1.16
N GLY A 430 -32.52 2.19 1.53
CA GLY A 430 -31.41 3.06 1.17
C GLY A 430 -31.39 4.40 1.94
N SER A 431 -32.18 4.52 3.01
CA SER A 431 -32.24 5.72 3.82
C SER A 431 -31.16 5.75 4.90
N VAL A 432 -30.60 6.93 5.15
CA VAL A 432 -29.68 7.16 6.29
C VAL A 432 -30.47 7.04 7.60
N LYS A 433 -30.04 6.18 8.50
CA LYS A 433 -30.57 6.08 9.87
C LYS A 433 -29.94 7.16 10.76
N ASN A 434 -28.62 7.24 10.76
CA ASN A 434 -27.88 8.26 11.49
C ASN A 434 -26.43 8.35 11.04
N GLN A 435 -25.77 9.44 11.41
CA GLN A 435 -24.33 9.58 11.35
C GLN A 435 -23.70 8.94 12.59
N VAL A 436 -22.76 8.01 12.40
CA VAL A 436 -22.09 7.25 13.47
C VAL A 436 -20.91 8.02 14.05
N THR A 437 -20.10 8.65 13.19
CA THR A 437 -18.97 9.50 13.61
C THR A 437 -19.13 10.91 13.07
N ARG A 438 -18.68 11.91 13.82
CA ARG A 438 -18.82 13.33 13.42
C ARG A 438 -17.72 14.21 14.01
N GLY A 439 -17.39 15.31 13.36
CA GLY A 439 -16.41 16.29 13.82
C GLY A 439 -15.47 16.76 12.72
N GLU A 440 -14.58 17.70 13.04
CA GLU A 440 -13.55 18.19 12.09
C GLU A 440 -12.29 17.28 12.12
N TRP A 441 -12.49 16.00 11.86
CA TRP A 441 -11.48 14.94 11.88
C TRP A 441 -11.91 13.79 10.96
N VAL A 442 -11.02 12.85 10.69
CA VAL A 442 -11.26 11.78 9.72
C VAL A 442 -11.15 10.38 10.32
N VAL A 443 -12.06 9.49 9.95
CA VAL A 443 -11.89 8.05 10.11
C VAL A 443 -10.87 7.59 9.07
N ARG A 444 -9.81 6.94 9.54
CA ARG A 444 -8.74 6.44 8.65
C ARG A 444 -8.95 4.98 8.26
N ARG A 445 -9.26 4.17 9.23
CA ARG A 445 -9.46 2.74 9.01
C ARG A 445 -10.34 2.13 10.09
N VAL A 446 -11.35 1.40 9.70
CA VAL A 446 -12.14 0.57 10.63
C VAL A 446 -11.32 -0.69 10.93
N LEU A 447 -11.07 -0.95 12.22
CA LEU A 447 -10.33 -2.11 12.67
C LEU A 447 -11.26 -3.27 13.02
N LYS A 448 -12.41 -2.94 13.64
CA LYS A 448 -13.34 -3.94 14.16
C LYS A 448 -14.77 -3.43 14.19
N VAL A 449 -15.71 -4.32 13.89
CA VAL A 449 -17.14 -4.12 14.06
C VAL A 449 -17.68 -5.19 15.00
N ASN A 450 -18.28 -4.80 16.10
CA ASN A 450 -19.02 -5.72 16.99
C ASN A 450 -20.52 -5.53 16.76
N GLU A 451 -21.10 -6.44 16.01
CA GLU A 451 -22.52 -6.40 15.61
C GLU A 451 -23.45 -6.65 16.80
N LYS A 452 -23.04 -7.52 17.73
CA LYS A 452 -23.81 -7.86 18.93
C LYS A 452 -23.94 -6.64 19.87
N ASP A 453 -22.83 -5.98 20.16
CA ASP A 453 -22.79 -4.82 21.06
C ASP A 453 -23.01 -3.49 20.31
N ARG A 454 -23.19 -3.59 19.00
CA ARG A 454 -23.46 -2.47 18.08
C ARG A 454 -22.46 -1.32 18.24
N CYS A 455 -21.17 -1.63 18.14
CA CYS A 455 -20.11 -0.63 18.21
C CYS A 455 -18.97 -0.94 17.23
N VAL A 456 -18.17 0.07 16.95
CA VAL A 456 -17.06 0.01 15.99
C VAL A 456 -15.80 0.61 16.60
N TRP A 457 -14.65 -0.06 16.37
CA TRP A 457 -13.31 0.44 16.66
C TRP A 457 -12.63 0.84 15.36
N PHE A 458 -12.02 2.00 15.37
CA PHE A 458 -11.40 2.57 14.17
C PHE A 458 -10.20 3.45 14.54
N LEU A 459 -9.30 3.62 13.58
CA LEU A 459 -8.26 4.63 13.65
C LEU A 459 -8.79 5.94 13.09
N ALA A 460 -8.48 7.04 13.77
CA ALA A 460 -8.87 8.38 13.38
C ALA A 460 -7.69 9.35 13.44
N GLY A 461 -7.65 10.29 12.48
CA GLY A 461 -6.68 11.38 12.46
C GLY A 461 -7.34 12.71 12.79
N GLY A 462 -6.66 13.59 13.55
CA GLY A 462 -7.15 14.91 13.91
C GLY A 462 -8.17 14.97 15.04
N VAL A 463 -8.43 13.86 15.74
CA VAL A 463 -9.44 13.80 16.83
C VAL A 463 -9.07 14.60 18.07
N ARG A 464 -7.82 14.97 18.23
CA ARG A 464 -7.32 15.78 19.33
C ARG A 464 -6.80 17.11 18.80
N SER A 465 -7.38 18.20 19.31
CA SER A 465 -6.93 19.54 18.93
C SER A 465 -5.49 19.78 19.38
N GLY A 466 -4.67 20.30 18.49
CA GLY A 466 -3.27 20.64 18.75
C GLY A 466 -2.26 19.55 18.42
N ASP A 467 -2.71 18.32 18.16
CA ASP A 467 -1.84 17.24 17.67
C ASP A 467 -1.59 17.38 16.16
N ASP A 468 -0.60 16.65 15.68
CA ASP A 468 -0.44 16.46 14.22
C ASP A 468 -1.67 15.69 13.72
N PRO A 469 -2.48 16.24 12.79
CA PRO A 469 -3.71 15.62 12.33
C PRO A 469 -3.51 14.30 11.57
N TYR A 470 -2.28 13.97 11.25
CA TYR A 470 -1.92 12.69 10.62
C TYR A 470 -1.68 11.57 11.62
N TYR A 471 -1.60 11.85 12.94
CA TYR A 471 -1.46 10.78 13.93
C TYR A 471 -2.74 9.96 14.03
N HIS A 472 -2.57 8.65 14.01
CA HIS A 472 -3.66 7.70 14.18
C HIS A 472 -3.94 7.47 15.65
N HIS A 473 -5.18 7.70 16.08
CA HIS A 473 -5.67 7.33 17.40
C HIS A 473 -6.73 6.24 17.30
N LEU A 474 -6.66 5.25 18.20
CA LEU A 474 -7.74 4.27 18.34
C LEU A 474 -8.94 4.93 19.00
N CYS A 475 -10.08 4.84 18.33
CA CYS A 475 -11.38 5.31 18.82
C CYS A 475 -12.41 4.19 18.80
N ARG A 476 -13.45 4.33 19.62
CA ARG A 476 -14.65 3.48 19.60
C ARG A 476 -15.89 4.36 19.65
N VAL A 477 -16.98 3.89 18.99
CA VAL A 477 -18.28 4.56 19.01
C VAL A 477 -19.38 3.52 18.82
N ASN A 478 -20.57 3.76 19.37
CA ASN A 478 -21.75 2.95 19.11
C ASN A 478 -22.36 3.29 17.72
N PHE A 479 -23.11 2.37 17.10
CA PHE A 479 -23.71 2.59 15.79
C PHE A 479 -24.70 3.76 15.76
N ASP A 480 -25.31 4.12 16.90
CA ASP A 480 -26.19 5.28 17.01
C ASP A 480 -25.44 6.63 17.17
N GLY A 481 -24.10 6.58 17.19
CA GLY A 481 -23.24 7.73 17.37
C GLY A 481 -22.99 8.13 18.82
N SER A 482 -23.57 7.41 19.79
CA SER A 482 -23.32 7.62 21.22
C SER A 482 -22.03 6.94 21.67
N GLY A 483 -21.54 7.28 22.86
CA GLY A 483 -20.43 6.57 23.50
C GLY A 483 -19.10 6.71 22.76
N PHE A 484 -18.89 7.79 22.00
CA PHE A 484 -17.59 8.06 21.38
C PHE A 484 -16.50 8.20 22.46
N ILE A 485 -15.44 7.45 22.32
CA ILE A 485 -14.27 7.49 23.19
C ILE A 485 -12.99 7.30 22.38
N ARG A 486 -11.97 8.12 22.67
CA ARG A 486 -10.61 7.91 22.22
C ARG A 486 -9.90 7.01 23.23
N LEU A 487 -9.34 5.90 22.79
CA LEU A 487 -8.75 4.84 23.63
C LEU A 487 -7.22 4.97 23.79
N THR A 488 -6.56 5.78 22.97
CA THR A 488 -5.11 6.04 23.00
C THR A 488 -4.82 7.45 23.43
N GLU A 489 -3.70 7.67 24.14
CA GLU A 489 -3.39 8.94 24.83
C GLU A 489 -2.10 9.62 24.34
N GLY A 490 -1.10 8.87 23.89
CA GLY A 490 0.20 9.40 23.51
C GLY A 490 0.12 10.49 22.44
N ASP A 491 0.98 11.51 22.53
CA ASP A 491 1.17 12.50 21.46
C ASP A 491 2.09 11.89 20.39
N GLY A 492 1.51 11.12 19.46
CA GLY A 492 2.23 10.42 18.42
C GLY A 492 1.31 9.56 17.56
N ASP A 493 1.91 8.89 16.60
CA ASP A 493 1.24 7.94 15.72
C ASP A 493 1.15 6.57 16.40
N HIS A 494 -0.06 5.98 16.44
CA HIS A 494 -0.38 4.76 17.18
C HIS A 494 -0.56 3.55 16.25
N ALA A 495 0.06 2.45 16.59
CA ALA A 495 -0.12 1.13 16.00
C ALA A 495 -0.75 0.18 17.02
N ILE A 496 -1.88 -0.43 16.67
CA ILE A 496 -2.74 -1.17 17.58
C ILE A 496 -2.73 -2.67 17.28
N GLU A 497 -2.56 -3.48 18.34
CA GLU A 497 -2.69 -4.93 18.28
C GLU A 497 -3.61 -5.41 19.40
N PHE A 498 -4.77 -6.02 19.04
CA PHE A 498 -5.72 -6.53 20.01
C PHE A 498 -5.27 -7.88 20.59
N SER A 499 -5.57 -8.10 21.88
CA SER A 499 -5.45 -9.43 22.48
C SER A 499 -6.41 -10.44 21.84
N PRO A 500 -6.17 -11.77 21.98
CA PRO A 500 -7.02 -12.80 21.33
C PRO A 500 -8.50 -12.72 21.68
N HIS A 501 -8.85 -12.32 22.92
CA HIS A 501 -10.22 -12.12 23.38
C HIS A 501 -10.67 -10.66 23.33
N GLU A 502 -9.81 -9.75 22.87
CA GLU A 502 -10.09 -8.34 22.67
C GLU A 502 -10.50 -7.58 23.94
N ASP A 503 -10.10 -8.11 25.11
CA ASP A 503 -10.24 -7.39 26.40
C ASP A 503 -9.18 -6.31 26.55
N PHE A 504 -8.03 -6.51 25.91
CA PHE A 504 -6.85 -5.63 25.94
C PHE A 504 -6.37 -5.31 24.53
N PHE A 505 -5.58 -4.26 24.42
CA PHE A 505 -4.77 -4.00 23.23
C PHE A 505 -3.38 -3.51 23.63
N ILE A 506 -2.42 -3.83 22.79
CA ILE A 506 -1.08 -3.26 22.84
C ILE A 506 -1.08 -2.04 21.94
N ASP A 507 -0.70 -0.92 22.51
CA ASP A 507 -0.54 0.37 21.87
C ASP A 507 0.94 0.68 21.72
N ARG A 508 1.43 0.76 20.47
CA ARG A 508 2.78 1.21 20.15
C ARG A 508 2.68 2.58 19.53
N TRP A 509 3.17 3.59 20.21
CA TRP A 509 3.13 4.94 19.67
C TRP A 509 4.50 5.59 19.64
N SER A 510 4.70 6.45 18.65
CA SER A 510 5.96 7.18 18.49
C SER A 510 5.75 8.45 17.66
N ARG A 511 6.79 9.28 17.59
CA ARG A 511 6.91 10.39 16.64
C ARG A 511 8.29 10.33 16.00
N VAL A 512 8.49 11.05 14.94
CA VAL A 512 9.84 11.16 14.33
C VAL A 512 10.89 11.67 15.32
N ASP A 513 10.47 12.49 16.30
CA ASP A 513 11.29 13.09 17.36
C ASP A 513 11.09 12.44 18.73
N HIS A 514 10.35 11.34 18.82
CA HIS A 514 10.08 10.64 20.06
C HIS A 514 10.17 9.11 19.85
N PRO A 515 11.08 8.40 20.54
CA PRO A 515 11.22 6.96 20.44
C PRO A 515 9.96 6.21 20.82
N THR A 516 9.80 4.99 20.31
CA THR A 516 8.62 4.15 20.51
C THR A 516 8.37 3.88 22.00
N VAL A 517 7.11 4.05 22.40
CA VAL A 517 6.56 3.61 23.68
C VAL A 517 5.54 2.51 23.41
N THR A 518 5.62 1.42 24.13
CA THR A 518 4.68 0.29 24.03
C THR A 518 3.94 0.12 25.34
N GLU A 519 2.62 0.11 25.28
CA GLU A 519 1.71 0.08 26.41
C GLU A 519 0.67 -1.02 26.28
N LEU A 520 0.23 -1.59 27.40
CA LEU A 520 -0.94 -2.45 27.48
C LEU A 520 -2.12 -1.63 28.00
N ARG A 521 -3.23 -1.64 27.26
CA ARG A 521 -4.43 -0.86 27.56
C ARG A 521 -5.70 -1.72 27.52
N LEU A 522 -6.75 -1.32 28.25
CA LEU A 522 -8.06 -1.95 28.21
C LEU A 522 -8.84 -1.51 26.97
N CYS A 523 -9.48 -2.47 26.26
CA CYS A 523 -10.37 -2.17 25.16
C CYS A 523 -11.67 -1.46 25.57
N ALA A 524 -12.07 -1.62 26.83
CA ALA A 524 -13.32 -1.04 27.35
C ALA A 524 -13.30 0.48 27.39
N ASP A 525 -12.21 1.08 27.88
CA ASP A 525 -12.12 2.51 28.18
C ASP A 525 -10.77 3.16 27.82
N GLY A 526 -9.83 2.39 27.28
CA GLY A 526 -8.48 2.86 26.93
C GLY A 526 -7.54 3.06 28.13
N ARG A 527 -7.97 2.70 29.32
CA ARG A 527 -7.16 2.86 30.55
C ARG A 527 -5.85 2.08 30.43
N LEU A 528 -4.75 2.76 30.75
CA LEU A 528 -3.43 2.15 30.83
C LEU A 528 -3.41 1.07 31.91
N VAL A 529 -3.07 -0.16 31.52
CA VAL A 529 -2.81 -1.26 32.45
C VAL A 529 -1.37 -1.17 32.96
N CYS A 530 -0.41 -1.16 32.03
CA CYS A 530 1.01 -0.96 32.33
C CYS A 530 1.77 -0.50 31.07
N GLN A 531 2.89 0.18 31.28
CA GLN A 531 3.89 0.39 30.23
C GLN A 531 4.72 -0.88 30.09
N LEU A 532 4.83 -1.39 28.87
CA LEU A 532 5.62 -2.58 28.55
C LEU A 532 7.08 -2.20 28.32
N GLU A 533 7.32 -1.34 27.33
CA GLU A 533 8.65 -0.89 26.95
C GLU A 533 8.66 0.58 26.53
N ARG A 534 9.86 1.15 26.60
CA ARG A 534 10.20 2.41 25.95
C ARG A 534 11.53 2.23 25.25
N ALA A 535 11.56 2.52 23.97
CA ALA A 535 12.76 2.35 23.16
C ALA A 535 13.93 3.17 23.74
N ASP A 536 15.06 2.49 23.91
CA ASP A 536 16.33 3.09 24.34
C ASP A 536 17.17 3.40 23.10
N ILE A 537 17.45 4.69 22.91
CA ILE A 537 18.24 5.22 21.80
C ILE A 537 19.55 5.87 22.24
N ALA A 538 20.02 5.62 23.48
CA ALA A 538 21.21 6.25 24.01
C ALA A 538 22.45 6.01 23.12
N LEU A 539 22.69 4.76 22.74
CA LEU A 539 23.78 4.40 21.83
C LEU A 539 23.64 4.99 20.41
N LEU A 540 22.38 5.19 19.97
CA LEU A 540 22.12 5.84 18.68
C LEU A 540 22.53 7.33 18.76
N LEU A 541 22.17 8.03 19.81
CA LEU A 541 22.53 9.44 20.03
C LEU A 541 24.04 9.60 20.22
N GLU A 542 24.72 8.70 20.92
CA GLU A 542 26.18 8.68 21.08
C GLU A 542 26.92 8.55 19.73
N SER A 543 26.31 7.97 18.72
CA SER A 543 26.89 7.90 17.37
C SER A 543 26.88 9.24 16.62
N GLY A 544 26.34 10.30 17.23
CA GLY A 544 26.14 11.61 16.63
C GLY A 544 24.84 11.74 15.84
N TRP A 545 24.07 10.66 15.70
CA TRP A 545 22.76 10.69 15.06
C TRP A 545 21.82 11.70 15.76
N LYS A 546 20.98 12.34 15.00
CA LYS A 546 20.06 13.38 15.50
C LYS A 546 18.62 13.03 15.14
N LEU A 547 17.72 13.26 16.11
CA LEU A 547 16.29 13.21 15.86
C LEU A 547 15.89 14.21 14.77
N PRO A 548 14.97 13.85 13.87
CA PRO A 548 14.31 14.81 12.99
C PRO A 548 13.62 15.92 13.81
N GLU A 549 13.54 17.09 13.25
CA GLU A 549 12.85 18.22 13.86
C GLU A 549 11.48 18.40 13.18
N ARG A 550 10.39 18.39 13.98
CA ARG A 550 9.06 18.70 13.49
C ARG A 550 8.88 20.22 13.40
N PHE A 551 8.23 20.67 12.37
CA PHE A 551 7.88 22.07 12.20
C PHE A 551 6.51 22.20 11.53
N VAL A 552 5.73 23.19 11.97
CA VAL A 552 4.41 23.51 11.42
C VAL A 552 4.42 24.95 10.97
N ALA A 553 3.99 25.19 9.73
CA ALA A 553 3.78 26.53 9.20
C ALA A 553 2.37 26.64 8.62
N LYS A 554 1.90 27.88 8.41
CA LYS A 554 0.64 28.13 7.72
C LYS A 554 0.78 27.87 6.22
N GLY A 555 -0.21 27.21 5.64
CA GLY A 555 -0.31 27.00 4.21
C GLY A 555 -0.72 28.25 3.45
N ARG A 556 -0.99 28.09 2.16
CA ARG A 556 -1.35 29.14 1.20
C ARG A 556 -2.57 29.97 1.60
N ASP A 557 -3.46 29.42 2.39
CA ASP A 557 -4.68 30.07 2.90
C ASP A 557 -4.43 30.92 4.16
N GLY A 558 -3.20 30.93 4.70
CA GLY A 558 -2.81 31.60 5.92
C GLY A 558 -3.42 31.01 7.21
N LYS A 559 -4.10 29.88 7.14
CA LYS A 559 -4.85 29.24 8.25
C LYS A 559 -4.41 27.81 8.49
N THR A 560 -4.45 26.96 7.47
CA THR A 560 -4.21 25.54 7.57
C THR A 560 -2.77 25.26 7.97
N GLY A 561 -2.57 24.46 9.02
CA GLY A 561 -1.25 23.97 9.42
C GLY A 561 -0.71 22.95 8.43
N ILE A 562 0.47 23.22 7.89
CA ILE A 562 1.27 22.31 7.08
C ILE A 562 2.31 21.69 8.00
N HIS A 563 2.28 20.37 8.13
CA HIS A 563 3.13 19.63 9.05
C HIS A 563 4.28 18.97 8.26
N GLY A 564 5.49 19.29 8.65
CA GLY A 564 6.68 18.76 7.99
C GLY A 564 7.82 18.46 8.97
N ILE A 565 8.89 17.92 8.43
CA ILE A 565 10.10 17.54 9.16
C ILE A 565 11.35 18.13 8.53
N LEU A 566 12.36 18.37 9.37
CA LEU A 566 13.72 18.72 8.97
C LEU A 566 14.70 17.67 9.52
N ILE A 567 15.67 17.29 8.72
CA ILE A 567 16.72 16.37 9.08
C ILE A 567 18.07 17.05 8.87
N LYS A 568 18.90 17.01 9.91
CA LYS A 568 20.24 17.60 9.95
C LYS A 568 21.31 16.51 9.88
N PRO A 569 22.48 16.78 9.29
CA PRO A 569 23.60 15.85 9.33
C PRO A 569 24.11 15.63 10.76
N THR A 570 24.80 14.51 11.01
CA THR A 570 25.39 14.22 12.33
C THR A 570 26.42 15.27 12.74
N HIS A 571 27.17 15.82 11.77
CA HIS A 571 28.20 16.85 11.93
C HIS A 571 27.63 18.27 11.77
N PHE A 572 26.35 18.48 12.05
CA PHE A 572 25.70 19.79 11.96
C PHE A 572 26.37 20.85 12.83
N ASP A 573 26.71 21.99 12.22
CA ASP A 573 27.28 23.18 12.86
C ASP A 573 26.35 24.39 12.62
N PRO A 574 25.75 24.99 13.66
CA PRO A 574 24.80 26.09 13.48
C PRO A 574 25.43 27.37 12.94
N GLN A 575 26.75 27.47 12.87
CA GLN A 575 27.46 28.61 12.29
C GLN A 575 27.64 28.50 10.76
N LYS A 576 27.41 27.31 10.20
CA LYS A 576 27.51 27.06 8.76
C LYS A 576 26.17 27.24 8.06
N LYS A 577 26.20 27.46 6.76
CA LYS A 577 25.02 27.47 5.90
C LYS A 577 24.96 26.20 5.07
N TYR A 578 23.79 25.60 5.05
CA TYR A 578 23.51 24.33 4.37
C TYR A 578 22.50 24.54 3.25
N PRO A 579 22.75 24.04 2.04
CA PRO A 579 21.70 23.93 1.03
C PRO A 579 20.52 23.10 1.56
N VAL A 580 19.32 23.42 1.09
CA VAL A 580 18.11 22.70 1.46
C VAL A 580 17.74 21.75 0.33
N VAL A 581 17.42 20.51 0.64
CA VAL A 581 16.93 19.52 -0.32
C VAL A 581 15.58 19.02 0.14
N GLU A 582 14.56 19.20 -0.67
CA GLU A 582 13.22 18.70 -0.42
C GLU A 582 13.06 17.31 -1.01
N GLU A 583 12.58 16.36 -0.21
CA GLU A 583 11.99 15.13 -0.70
C GLU A 583 10.51 15.35 -0.96
N VAL A 584 10.04 15.00 -2.15
CA VAL A 584 8.64 15.19 -2.55
C VAL A 584 8.05 13.92 -3.12
N TYR A 585 6.80 13.67 -2.76
CA TYR A 585 5.93 12.78 -3.52
C TYR A 585 4.72 13.53 -4.07
N ALA A 586 3.92 14.12 -3.17
CA ALA A 586 2.74 14.96 -3.47
C ALA A 586 1.65 14.25 -4.30
N GLY A 587 1.61 12.91 -4.29
CA GLY A 587 0.51 12.16 -4.90
C GLY A 587 -0.79 12.33 -4.10
N PRO A 588 -1.95 12.53 -4.76
CA PRO A 588 -3.20 12.76 -4.03
C PRO A 588 -3.74 11.57 -3.22
N HIS A 589 -3.21 10.38 -3.43
CA HIS A 589 -3.70 9.13 -2.82
C HIS A 589 -3.16 8.86 -1.41
N GLY A 590 -2.46 9.79 -0.78
CA GLY A 590 -1.93 9.60 0.57
C GLY A 590 -1.20 10.81 1.13
N SER A 591 -0.60 10.62 2.30
CA SER A 591 0.36 11.53 2.93
C SER A 591 1.72 10.85 3.03
N PHE A 592 2.81 11.62 2.98
CA PHE A 592 4.15 11.05 2.75
C PHE A 592 5.20 11.52 3.75
N THR A 593 4.91 12.57 4.51
CA THR A 593 5.80 13.03 5.58
C THR A 593 5.83 11.98 6.71
N PRO A 594 7.01 11.43 7.06
CA PRO A 594 7.11 10.45 8.15
C PRO A 594 6.50 10.96 9.45
N LYS A 595 5.78 10.09 10.16
CA LYS A 595 5.10 10.42 11.43
C LYS A 595 5.62 9.65 12.63
N SER A 596 6.19 8.47 12.41
CA SER A 596 6.67 7.58 13.46
C SER A 596 8.20 7.59 13.55
N PHE A 597 8.72 7.16 14.69
CA PHE A 597 10.15 7.02 14.94
C PHE A 597 10.78 5.99 13.98
N SER A 598 11.92 6.36 13.43
CA SER A 598 12.80 5.44 12.71
C SER A 598 14.26 5.80 13.00
N ARG A 599 15.07 4.79 13.37
CA ARG A 599 16.52 4.98 13.58
C ARG A 599 17.25 5.47 12.33
N LEU A 600 16.72 5.17 11.17
CA LEU A 600 17.33 5.54 9.89
C LEU A 600 16.24 5.66 8.82
N MET A 601 16.15 6.83 8.22
CA MET A 601 15.42 7.09 6.98
C MET A 601 16.45 7.43 5.90
N ARG A 602 16.09 7.26 4.62
CA ARG A 602 16.96 7.62 3.49
C ARG A 602 17.42 9.08 3.51
N GLN A 603 16.59 9.95 4.06
CA GLN A 603 16.87 11.37 4.25
C GLN A 603 18.07 11.61 5.17
N HIS A 604 18.28 10.78 6.21
CA HIS A 604 19.42 10.90 7.09
C HIS A 604 20.75 10.67 6.33
N VAL A 605 20.77 9.67 5.45
CA VAL A 605 21.96 9.38 4.64
C VAL A 605 22.29 10.52 3.68
N LEU A 606 21.26 11.11 3.06
CA LEU A 606 21.44 12.26 2.17
C LEU A 606 21.90 13.51 2.95
N ALA A 607 21.38 13.71 4.17
CA ALA A 607 21.78 14.83 5.02
C ALA A 607 23.28 14.78 5.39
N GLU A 608 23.86 13.57 5.56
CA GLU A 608 25.29 13.41 5.86
C GLU A 608 26.25 14.02 4.83
N LEU A 609 25.77 14.25 3.60
CA LEU A 609 26.56 14.98 2.59
C LEU A 609 26.69 16.49 2.89
N GLY A 610 25.98 17.01 3.87
CA GLY A 610 25.97 18.42 4.23
C GLY A 610 24.75 19.18 3.75
N PHE A 611 23.60 18.50 3.65
CA PHE A 611 22.29 19.10 3.34
C PHE A 611 21.41 19.20 4.58
N ILE A 612 20.45 20.11 4.54
CA ILE A 612 19.23 20.05 5.35
C ILE A 612 18.17 19.41 4.48
N ILE A 613 17.69 18.26 4.90
CA ILE A 613 16.61 17.59 4.17
C ILE A 613 15.28 17.98 4.79
N VAL A 614 14.31 18.31 3.95
CA VAL A 614 12.96 18.70 4.36
C VAL A 614 11.91 17.85 3.65
N GLN A 615 10.80 17.60 4.33
CA GLN A 615 9.64 16.95 3.75
C GLN A 615 8.37 17.47 4.41
N ALA A 616 7.39 17.85 3.61
CA ALA A 616 6.09 18.31 4.08
C ALA A 616 5.00 17.96 3.07
N ASP A 617 3.79 17.62 3.55
CA ASP A 617 2.62 17.41 2.72
C ASP A 617 1.84 18.72 2.59
N GLY A 618 1.72 19.23 1.36
CA GLY A 618 0.92 20.40 1.03
C GLY A 618 -0.55 20.04 0.74
N MET A 619 -1.40 21.05 0.56
CA MET A 619 -2.79 20.84 0.14
C MET A 619 -2.85 20.11 -1.20
N GLY A 620 -3.81 19.18 -1.32
CA GLY A 620 -3.96 18.29 -2.45
C GLY A 620 -3.49 16.85 -2.17
N THR A 621 -2.79 16.61 -1.05
CA THR A 621 -2.55 15.26 -0.52
C THR A 621 -3.72 14.80 0.35
N ASP A 622 -3.78 13.51 0.66
CA ASP A 622 -4.86 12.91 1.46
C ASP A 622 -4.61 13.00 2.98
N GLU A 623 -5.46 12.27 3.72
CA GLU A 623 -5.45 12.10 5.18
C GLU A 623 -5.92 13.31 5.99
N ARG A 624 -6.46 14.31 5.33
CA ARG A 624 -7.11 15.48 5.91
C ARG A 624 -8.57 15.58 5.46
N GLY A 625 -9.27 16.66 5.83
CA GLY A 625 -10.62 16.92 5.34
C GLY A 625 -10.67 17.11 3.83
N LYS A 626 -11.85 16.90 3.24
CA LYS A 626 -12.05 16.93 1.80
C LYS A 626 -11.62 18.24 1.14
N GLN A 627 -11.82 19.38 1.78
CA GLN A 627 -11.39 20.69 1.25
C GLN A 627 -9.87 20.76 1.05
N PHE A 628 -9.08 20.15 1.93
CA PHE A 628 -7.63 20.05 1.80
C PHE A 628 -7.25 19.17 0.60
N HIS A 629 -7.92 18.03 0.47
CA HIS A 629 -7.67 17.05 -0.58
C HIS A 629 -8.09 17.56 -1.95
N ASP A 630 -9.25 18.20 -2.07
CA ASP A 630 -9.82 18.67 -3.33
C ASP A 630 -8.98 19.70 -4.08
N VAL A 631 -7.94 20.28 -3.44
CA VAL A 631 -7.00 21.18 -4.11
C VAL A 631 -6.29 20.51 -5.30
N CYS A 632 -6.13 19.19 -5.28
CA CYS A 632 -5.54 18.43 -6.39
C CYS A 632 -6.47 18.30 -7.60
N TRP A 633 -7.80 18.48 -7.42
CA TRP A 633 -8.78 18.23 -8.48
C TRP A 633 -8.52 19.07 -9.73
N LYS A 634 -8.20 18.37 -10.82
CA LYS A 634 -7.82 18.95 -12.11
C LYS A 634 -6.60 19.90 -12.05
N ARG A 635 -5.73 19.73 -11.03
CA ARG A 635 -4.59 20.59 -10.75
C ARG A 635 -3.38 19.83 -10.21
N LEU A 636 -3.02 18.71 -10.85
CA LEU A 636 -1.85 17.92 -10.42
C LEU A 636 -0.53 18.72 -10.57
N GLU A 637 -0.50 19.74 -11.41
CA GLU A 637 0.64 20.67 -11.53
C GLU A 637 0.90 21.48 -10.26
N ASP A 638 -0.11 21.66 -9.41
CA ASP A 638 0.01 22.36 -8.14
C ASP A 638 0.89 21.61 -7.13
N ALA A 639 0.69 20.31 -7.02
CA ALA A 639 1.47 19.40 -6.15
C ALA A 639 1.77 19.95 -4.73
N GLY A 640 0.94 20.88 -4.22
CA GLY A 640 1.16 21.53 -2.92
C GLY A 640 2.34 22.51 -2.89
N PHE A 641 2.91 22.94 -4.01
CA PHE A 641 4.06 23.85 -4.06
C PHE A 641 3.87 25.14 -3.28
N PRO A 642 2.75 25.88 -3.38
CA PRO A 642 2.58 27.10 -2.61
C PRO A 642 2.71 26.88 -1.10
N ASP A 643 2.22 25.75 -0.58
CA ASP A 643 2.28 25.40 0.84
C ASP A 643 3.69 25.00 1.26
N ARG A 644 4.33 24.14 0.47
CA ARG A 644 5.67 23.60 0.76
C ARG A 644 6.74 24.69 0.70
N ILE A 645 6.67 25.57 -0.31
CA ILE A 645 7.56 26.74 -0.42
C ILE A 645 7.35 27.70 0.75
N ALA A 646 6.09 27.98 1.13
CA ALA A 646 5.78 28.83 2.29
C ALA A 646 6.32 28.20 3.58
N TRP A 647 6.15 26.90 3.74
CA TRP A 647 6.65 26.14 4.88
C TRP A 647 8.19 26.20 4.99
N ILE A 648 8.91 25.98 3.88
CA ILE A 648 10.39 26.04 3.86
C ILE A 648 10.87 27.45 4.20
N LYS A 649 10.24 28.48 3.66
CA LYS A 649 10.57 29.89 3.96
C LYS A 649 10.34 30.21 5.44
N ALA A 650 9.20 29.83 6.01
CA ALA A 650 8.88 30.01 7.42
C ALA A 650 9.85 29.23 8.34
N ALA A 651 10.24 28.01 7.95
CA ALA A 651 11.26 27.27 8.68
C ALA A 651 12.59 27.99 8.73
N ALA A 652 13.01 28.61 7.62
CA ALA A 652 14.29 29.31 7.51
C ALA A 652 14.32 30.62 8.33
N GLU A 653 13.19 31.30 8.61
CA GLU A 653 13.14 32.53 9.41
C GLU A 653 13.82 32.38 10.78
N SER A 654 13.62 31.23 11.44
CA SER A 654 14.24 30.92 12.74
C SER A 654 15.50 30.05 12.63
N ARG A 655 15.91 29.71 11.42
CA ARG A 655 17.03 28.78 11.15
C ARG A 655 17.99 29.38 10.11
N PRO A 656 18.83 30.38 10.51
CA PRO A 656 19.68 31.11 9.59
C PRO A 656 20.71 30.25 8.86
N TRP A 657 20.89 29.01 9.29
CA TRP A 657 21.73 28.01 8.66
C TRP A 657 21.09 27.34 7.42
N MET A 658 19.80 27.54 7.17
CA MET A 658 19.14 27.11 5.92
C MET A 658 19.47 28.13 4.80
N ASP A 659 20.16 27.67 3.76
CA ASP A 659 20.50 28.50 2.61
C ASP A 659 19.47 28.35 1.50
N LEU A 660 18.48 29.24 1.48
CA LEU A 660 17.42 29.21 0.47
C LEU A 660 17.87 29.74 -0.92
N THR A 661 19.12 30.15 -1.09
CA THR A 661 19.67 30.44 -2.42
C THR A 661 20.09 29.17 -3.15
N ARG A 662 20.19 28.03 -2.41
CA ARG A 662 20.59 26.71 -2.90
C ARG A 662 19.57 25.66 -2.47
N VAL A 663 18.41 25.65 -3.15
CA VAL A 663 17.34 24.69 -2.88
C VAL A 663 17.28 23.66 -3.99
N GLY A 664 17.35 22.37 -3.61
CA GLY A 664 17.11 21.21 -4.48
C GLY A 664 15.82 20.48 -4.13
N ILE A 665 15.40 19.62 -5.03
CA ILE A 665 14.22 18.76 -4.87
C ILE A 665 14.47 17.41 -5.52
N TYR A 666 13.96 16.33 -4.92
CA TYR A 666 13.96 15.02 -5.56
C TYR A 666 12.68 14.23 -5.23
N GLY A 667 12.30 13.34 -6.13
CA GLY A 667 11.19 12.42 -5.92
C GLY A 667 11.08 11.39 -7.03
N GLY A 668 10.32 10.34 -6.75
CA GLY A 668 10.03 9.25 -7.69
C GLY A 668 8.54 9.17 -8.01
N SER A 669 8.18 8.62 -9.18
CA SER A 669 6.78 8.44 -9.59
C SER A 669 6.03 9.77 -9.67
N ALA A 670 4.91 9.95 -8.96
CA ALA A 670 4.27 11.27 -8.83
C ALA A 670 5.24 12.34 -8.28
N GLY A 671 6.15 11.95 -7.39
CA GLY A 671 7.22 12.81 -6.91
C GLY A 671 8.23 13.17 -7.99
N GLY A 672 8.49 12.28 -8.95
CA GLY A 672 9.33 12.57 -10.12
C GLY A 672 8.69 13.57 -11.06
N GLN A 673 7.37 13.48 -11.30
CA GLN A 673 6.61 14.51 -12.01
C GLN A 673 6.72 15.85 -11.28
N SER A 674 6.49 15.85 -9.95
CA SER A 674 6.57 17.05 -9.11
C SER A 674 7.98 17.63 -9.07
N ALA A 675 9.03 16.82 -8.93
CA ALA A 675 10.42 17.28 -8.88
C ALA A 675 10.82 18.02 -10.18
N MET A 676 10.46 17.48 -11.34
CA MET A 676 10.68 18.18 -12.60
C MET A 676 9.82 19.44 -12.72
N ARG A 677 8.55 19.40 -12.26
CA ARG A 677 7.62 20.54 -12.28
C ARG A 677 8.16 21.73 -11.48
N ALA A 678 8.89 21.48 -10.41
CA ALA A 678 9.56 22.52 -9.63
C ALA A 678 10.48 23.40 -10.47
N LEU A 679 11.20 22.82 -11.44
CA LEU A 679 12.07 23.58 -12.34
C LEU A 679 11.31 24.23 -13.52
N ILE A 680 10.06 23.85 -13.75
CA ILE A 680 9.21 24.46 -14.78
C ILE A 680 8.51 25.70 -14.21
N ASP A 681 7.88 25.59 -13.05
CA ASP A 681 6.99 26.62 -12.50
C ASP A 681 7.59 27.40 -11.31
N HIS A 682 8.61 26.83 -10.63
CA HIS A 682 9.20 27.38 -9.40
C HIS A 682 10.73 27.44 -9.43
N HIS A 683 11.33 27.62 -10.62
CA HIS A 683 12.79 27.70 -10.81
C HIS A 683 13.42 28.92 -10.13
N ASP A 684 12.63 29.93 -9.78
CA ASP A 684 13.04 31.04 -8.93
C ASP A 684 13.40 30.57 -7.51
N PHE A 685 12.79 29.52 -7.03
CA PHE A 685 13.05 28.89 -5.72
C PHE A 685 13.94 27.64 -5.83
N TYR A 686 13.56 26.65 -6.63
CA TYR A 686 14.33 25.41 -6.82
C TYR A 686 15.40 25.59 -7.92
N LYS A 687 16.63 25.12 -7.64
CA LYS A 687 17.79 25.22 -8.56
C LYS A 687 18.20 23.91 -9.19
N VAL A 688 17.91 22.81 -8.49
CA VAL A 688 18.30 21.44 -8.88
C VAL A 688 17.13 20.51 -8.64
N ALA A 689 16.84 19.62 -9.59
CA ALA A 689 15.87 18.55 -9.43
C ALA A 689 16.43 17.19 -9.85
N VAL A 690 16.08 16.16 -9.12
CA VAL A 690 16.25 14.76 -9.54
C VAL A 690 14.87 14.11 -9.61
N ALA A 691 14.47 13.75 -10.82
CA ALA A 691 13.14 13.19 -11.12
C ALA A 691 13.28 11.74 -11.57
N ASP A 692 12.80 10.81 -10.76
CA ASP A 692 12.85 9.38 -11.02
C ASP A 692 11.50 8.84 -11.47
N CYS A 693 11.48 8.07 -12.56
CA CYS A 693 10.29 7.33 -13.04
C CYS A 693 9.00 8.18 -13.08
N GLY A 694 9.12 9.48 -13.44
CA GLY A 694 8.02 10.43 -13.32
C GLY A 694 6.93 10.22 -14.37
N CYS A 695 5.67 10.36 -13.96
CA CYS A 695 4.55 10.51 -14.88
C CYS A 695 4.53 11.92 -15.47
N HIS A 696 5.40 12.16 -16.47
CA HIS A 696 5.60 13.51 -17.03
C HIS A 696 4.45 13.99 -17.93
N ASP A 697 3.59 13.08 -18.35
CA ASP A 697 2.32 13.37 -19.03
C ASP A 697 1.22 12.41 -18.54
N ASN A 698 0.22 12.96 -17.86
CA ASN A 698 -0.84 12.16 -17.25
C ASN A 698 -1.74 11.43 -18.27
N ARG A 699 -1.64 11.76 -19.56
CA ARG A 699 -2.29 11.02 -20.66
C ARG A 699 -1.54 9.71 -21.00
N MET A 700 -0.31 9.56 -20.51
CA MET A 700 0.57 8.43 -20.80
C MET A 700 0.67 7.41 -19.66
N ASP A 701 0.00 7.65 -18.56
CA ASP A 701 0.03 6.79 -17.38
C ASP A 701 -1.32 6.09 -17.17
N LYS A 702 -1.39 5.20 -16.19
CA LYS A 702 -2.55 4.33 -15.92
C LYS A 702 -3.85 5.10 -15.70
N ILE A 703 -4.90 4.62 -16.33
CA ILE A 703 -6.21 5.28 -16.37
C ILE A 703 -6.82 5.49 -15.00
N TRP A 704 -6.75 4.46 -14.13
CA TRP A 704 -7.43 4.47 -12.83
C TRP A 704 -6.89 5.56 -11.89
N TRP A 705 -5.57 5.86 -11.95
CA TRP A 705 -4.97 6.90 -11.13
C TRP A 705 -5.24 8.29 -11.68
N ASN A 706 -5.12 8.46 -12.99
CA ASN A 706 -5.17 9.78 -13.61
C ASN A 706 -6.58 10.32 -13.79
N GLU A 707 -7.55 9.49 -14.20
CA GLU A 707 -8.94 9.92 -14.35
C GLU A 707 -9.57 10.27 -13.00
N GLN A 708 -9.09 9.67 -11.90
CA GLN A 708 -9.57 10.02 -10.56
C GLN A 708 -9.29 11.48 -10.20
N TRP A 709 -8.12 12.00 -10.54
CA TRP A 709 -7.69 13.34 -10.15
C TRP A 709 -7.93 14.41 -11.21
N LEU A 710 -7.89 14.03 -12.48
CA LEU A 710 -8.06 14.95 -13.61
C LEU A 710 -9.44 14.86 -14.28
N GLY A 711 -10.23 13.85 -13.90
CA GLY A 711 -11.59 13.61 -14.41
C GLY A 711 -11.64 13.03 -15.82
N TRP A 712 -12.83 12.70 -16.25
CA TRP A 712 -13.15 12.21 -17.58
C TRP A 712 -14.35 12.98 -18.15
N PRO A 713 -14.42 13.24 -19.48
CA PRO A 713 -13.42 12.95 -20.52
C PRO A 713 -12.14 13.77 -20.40
N LEU A 714 -11.13 13.44 -21.22
CA LEU A 714 -9.90 14.21 -21.33
C LEU A 714 -10.21 15.70 -21.54
N ASN A 715 -9.53 16.56 -20.79
CA ASN A 715 -9.77 17.99 -20.77
C ASN A 715 -8.45 18.76 -20.61
N GLU A 716 -8.52 20.09 -20.61
CA GLU A 716 -7.33 20.96 -20.55
C GLU A 716 -6.47 20.77 -19.29
N SER A 717 -7.00 20.17 -18.21
CA SER A 717 -6.19 19.94 -17.00
C SER A 717 -5.05 18.93 -17.25
N TYR A 718 -5.24 17.97 -18.15
CA TYR A 718 -4.19 17.06 -18.57
C TYR A 718 -3.03 17.80 -19.26
N LEU A 719 -3.34 18.74 -20.14
CA LEU A 719 -2.31 19.56 -20.82
C LEU A 719 -1.61 20.48 -19.82
N ARG A 720 -2.34 21.10 -18.91
CA ARG A 720 -1.79 22.00 -17.90
C ARG A 720 -0.87 21.26 -16.93
N SER A 721 -1.19 20.02 -16.57
CA SER A 721 -0.38 19.20 -15.66
C SER A 721 0.81 18.54 -16.36
N SER A 722 0.86 18.49 -17.71
CA SER A 722 1.91 17.83 -18.47
C SER A 722 3.25 18.59 -18.39
N ASN A 723 4.30 17.92 -17.95
CA ASN A 723 5.67 18.44 -18.01
C ASN A 723 6.19 18.45 -19.46
N VAL A 724 5.67 17.58 -20.33
CA VAL A 724 6.02 17.52 -21.75
C VAL A 724 5.59 18.79 -22.47
N GLU A 725 4.35 19.24 -22.25
CA GLU A 725 3.81 20.47 -22.85
C GLU A 725 4.56 21.74 -22.37
N HIS A 726 5.10 21.69 -21.17
CA HIS A 726 5.75 22.83 -20.54
C HIS A 726 7.28 22.76 -20.46
N ALA A 727 7.90 21.76 -21.08
CA ALA A 727 9.35 21.50 -21.05
C ALA A 727 10.19 22.73 -21.42
N GLY A 728 9.72 23.57 -22.35
CA GLY A 728 10.38 24.80 -22.77
C GLY A 728 10.55 25.85 -21.68
N ARG A 729 9.77 25.79 -20.59
CA ARG A 729 9.89 26.72 -19.46
C ARG A 729 10.87 26.26 -18.37
N MET A 730 11.43 25.05 -18.51
CA MET A 730 12.35 24.51 -17.52
C MET A 730 13.62 25.35 -17.40
N HIS A 731 14.04 25.65 -16.16
CA HIS A 731 15.28 26.29 -15.79
C HIS A 731 15.94 25.61 -14.60
N GLY A 732 17.27 25.61 -14.56
CA GLY A 732 18.05 24.95 -13.50
C GLY A 732 18.68 23.65 -13.96
N ASN A 733 19.15 22.84 -13.00
CA ASN A 733 19.84 21.57 -13.29
C ASN A 733 18.87 20.41 -13.05
N LEU A 734 18.60 19.63 -14.07
CA LEU A 734 17.66 18.50 -14.06
C LEU A 734 18.40 17.19 -14.32
N LEU A 735 18.23 16.20 -13.47
CA LEU A 735 18.54 14.80 -13.73
C LEU A 735 17.24 14.00 -13.85
N LEU A 736 17.03 13.37 -14.98
CA LEU A 736 15.97 12.40 -15.21
C LEU A 736 16.54 10.99 -15.06
N ILE A 737 15.88 10.17 -14.24
CA ILE A 737 16.20 8.74 -14.07
C ILE A 737 14.95 7.95 -14.47
N VAL A 738 15.12 6.80 -15.13
CA VAL A 738 14.01 5.90 -15.48
C VAL A 738 14.49 4.46 -15.51
N GLY A 739 13.66 3.56 -15.02
CA GLY A 739 13.89 2.12 -15.19
C GLY A 739 13.43 1.66 -16.57
N GLU A 740 14.28 0.93 -17.27
CA GLU A 740 13.97 0.39 -18.62
C GLU A 740 12.72 -0.51 -18.60
N LEU A 741 12.54 -1.27 -17.52
CA LEU A 741 11.48 -2.26 -17.35
C LEU A 741 10.37 -1.80 -16.39
N ASP A 742 10.15 -0.50 -16.31
CA ASP A 742 9.07 0.06 -15.50
C ASP A 742 7.70 -0.29 -16.11
N THR A 743 6.97 -1.20 -15.44
CA THR A 743 5.61 -1.58 -15.83
C THR A 743 4.54 -0.79 -15.07
N ASN A 744 4.94 0.07 -14.12
CA ASN A 744 4.03 0.91 -13.35
C ASN A 744 3.82 2.27 -14.05
N VAL A 745 4.89 3.01 -14.32
CA VAL A 745 4.85 4.22 -15.15
C VAL A 745 5.60 3.94 -16.45
N ASP A 746 4.88 3.95 -17.56
CA ASP A 746 5.44 3.65 -18.89
C ASP A 746 6.71 4.50 -19.14
N PRO A 747 7.90 3.88 -19.36
CA PRO A 747 9.14 4.61 -19.63
C PRO A 747 9.03 5.62 -20.77
N ALA A 748 8.09 5.40 -21.70
CA ALA A 748 7.80 6.34 -22.77
C ALA A 748 7.38 7.71 -22.28
N SER A 749 6.80 7.84 -21.07
CA SER A 749 6.50 9.15 -20.46
C SER A 749 7.76 9.99 -20.25
N THR A 750 8.82 9.35 -19.71
CA THR A 750 10.13 10.02 -19.57
C THR A 750 10.80 10.28 -20.93
N MET A 751 10.71 9.34 -21.89
CA MET A 751 11.27 9.55 -23.22
C MET A 751 10.61 10.72 -23.97
N GLN A 752 9.32 10.90 -23.80
CA GLN A 752 8.59 12.03 -24.39
C GLN A 752 9.05 13.38 -23.82
N VAL A 753 9.27 13.47 -22.50
CA VAL A 753 9.78 14.72 -21.91
C VAL A 753 11.24 14.97 -22.30
N VAL A 754 12.08 13.95 -22.42
CA VAL A 754 13.43 14.05 -22.97
C VAL A 754 13.38 14.66 -24.38
N ASN A 755 12.53 14.14 -25.26
CA ASN A 755 12.35 14.68 -26.61
C ASN A 755 11.86 16.13 -26.60
N ALA A 756 10.92 16.48 -25.71
CA ALA A 756 10.41 17.85 -25.57
C ALA A 756 11.50 18.83 -25.09
N LEU A 757 12.33 18.44 -24.12
CA LEU A 757 13.47 19.22 -23.65
C LEU A 757 14.52 19.44 -24.75
N GLN A 758 14.85 18.39 -25.52
CA GLN A 758 15.77 18.47 -26.65
C GLN A 758 15.26 19.45 -27.71
N LYS A 759 13.98 19.37 -28.11
CA LYS A 759 13.35 20.28 -29.07
C LYS A 759 13.34 21.72 -28.55
N ALA A 760 13.24 21.92 -27.24
CA ALA A 760 13.30 23.24 -26.61
C ALA A 760 14.73 23.77 -26.38
N GLY A 761 15.77 23.02 -26.79
CA GLY A 761 17.16 23.38 -26.60
C GLY A 761 17.61 23.45 -25.14
N LYS A 762 16.97 22.68 -24.24
CA LYS A 762 17.30 22.65 -22.81
C LYS A 762 18.45 21.69 -22.52
N SER A 763 19.33 22.09 -21.59
CA SER A 763 20.38 21.20 -21.07
C SER A 763 19.85 20.45 -19.83
N PHE A 764 20.07 19.15 -19.79
CA PHE A 764 19.69 18.25 -18.69
C PHE A 764 20.53 16.98 -18.75
N ASP A 765 20.56 16.24 -17.63
CA ASP A 765 21.16 14.91 -17.56
C ASP A 765 20.04 13.86 -17.59
N PHE A 766 20.32 12.74 -18.26
CA PHE A 766 19.37 11.62 -18.41
C PHE A 766 20.07 10.29 -18.21
N MET A 767 19.52 9.43 -17.34
CA MET A 767 20.06 8.11 -17.02
C MET A 767 18.99 7.03 -17.05
N PRO A 768 18.90 6.23 -18.12
CA PRO A 768 18.12 5.01 -18.11
C PRO A 768 18.87 3.92 -17.35
N LEU A 769 18.22 3.26 -16.40
CA LEU A 769 18.76 2.11 -15.69
C LEU A 769 18.27 0.82 -16.30
N ILE A 770 19.20 0.09 -16.92
CA ILE A 770 18.93 -1.14 -17.66
C ILE A 770 18.51 -2.27 -16.70
N ASN A 771 17.57 -3.12 -17.13
CA ASN A 771 17.01 -4.22 -16.34
C ASN A 771 16.38 -3.77 -14.99
N THR A 772 15.97 -2.53 -14.89
CA THR A 772 15.43 -1.96 -13.66
C THR A 772 13.96 -1.58 -13.87
N GLY A 773 13.12 -1.90 -12.90
CA GLY A 773 11.71 -1.53 -12.88
C GLY A 773 11.46 -0.16 -12.26
N HIS A 774 10.25 0.04 -11.71
CA HIS A 774 9.83 1.28 -11.06
C HIS A 774 10.69 1.60 -9.82
N GLY A 775 10.98 2.89 -9.58
CA GLY A 775 11.85 3.33 -8.47
C GLY A 775 13.33 3.15 -8.77
N ALA A 776 13.77 3.46 -9.97
CA ALA A 776 15.13 3.26 -10.44
C ALA A 776 16.18 4.00 -9.59
N ALA A 777 15.85 5.21 -9.07
CA ALA A 777 16.73 5.99 -8.20
C ALA A 777 16.87 5.40 -6.77
N GLU A 778 16.05 4.42 -6.41
CA GLU A 778 16.14 3.73 -5.11
C GLU A 778 17.08 2.51 -5.16
N THR A 779 17.54 2.11 -6.34
CA THR A 779 18.62 1.13 -6.47
C THR A 779 19.93 1.69 -5.90
N PRO A 780 20.90 0.86 -5.49
CA PRO A 780 22.20 1.35 -5.01
C PRO A 780 22.89 2.31 -6.00
N TYR A 781 22.85 1.99 -7.28
CA TYR A 781 23.45 2.84 -8.32
C TYR A 781 22.65 4.15 -8.51
N GLY A 782 21.33 4.07 -8.58
CA GLY A 782 20.47 5.25 -8.73
C GLY A 782 20.53 6.19 -7.53
N THR A 783 20.57 5.63 -6.31
CA THR A 783 20.77 6.41 -5.08
C THR A 783 22.10 7.15 -5.08
N ARG A 784 23.20 6.48 -5.47
CA ARG A 784 24.52 7.09 -5.60
C ARG A 784 24.49 8.23 -6.63
N LEU A 785 23.90 7.99 -7.79
CA LEU A 785 23.78 8.98 -8.86
C LEU A 785 23.03 10.24 -8.41
N ARG A 786 21.90 10.07 -7.68
CA ARG A 786 21.15 11.15 -7.06
C ARG A 786 22.02 11.95 -6.08
N MET A 787 22.77 11.26 -5.21
CA MET A 787 23.67 11.88 -4.24
C MET A 787 24.78 12.68 -4.94
N GLU A 788 25.43 12.12 -5.95
CA GLU A 788 26.45 12.79 -6.77
C GLU A 788 25.92 14.04 -7.46
N TYR A 789 24.71 13.95 -8.04
CA TYR A 789 24.10 15.06 -8.76
C TYR A 789 23.79 16.24 -7.84
N LEU A 790 23.12 15.98 -6.72
CA LEU A 790 22.79 17.00 -5.74
C LEU A 790 24.06 17.63 -5.15
N THR A 791 25.09 16.83 -4.84
CA THR A 791 26.39 17.31 -4.33
C THR A 791 27.05 18.24 -5.35
N ARG A 792 27.13 17.81 -6.60
CA ARG A 792 27.76 18.59 -7.68
C ARG A 792 27.15 19.98 -7.86
N HIS A 793 25.81 20.05 -7.81
CA HIS A 793 25.12 21.29 -8.18
C HIS A 793 24.71 22.17 -7.00
N LEU A 794 24.75 21.65 -5.75
CA LEU A 794 24.38 22.44 -4.57
C LEU A 794 25.54 22.70 -3.60
N LEU A 795 26.54 21.79 -3.51
CA LEU A 795 27.64 21.93 -2.57
C LEU A 795 28.93 22.47 -3.22
N MET A 796 29.21 22.06 -4.46
CA MET A 796 30.42 22.55 -5.14
C MET A 796 30.22 23.98 -5.66
N PRO A 797 31.23 24.88 -5.51
CA PRO A 797 31.16 26.19 -6.10
C PRO A 797 31.01 26.08 -7.63
N THR A 798 30.03 26.78 -8.19
CA THR A 798 29.91 26.87 -9.64
C THR A 798 31.10 27.65 -10.18
N SER A 799 32.19 26.97 -10.56
CA SER A 799 33.23 27.51 -11.41
C SER A 799 32.71 27.59 -12.86
N ARG A 800 31.76 28.47 -13.11
CA ARG A 800 31.53 28.92 -14.48
C ARG A 800 32.56 30.01 -14.80
N SER A 801 33.72 29.62 -15.24
CA SER A 801 34.51 30.48 -16.09
C SER A 801 33.71 30.71 -17.38
N SER A 802 33.22 31.91 -17.57
CA SER A 802 32.78 32.46 -18.84
C SER A 802 33.95 32.40 -19.83
N GLN A 803 34.14 31.32 -20.52
CA GLN A 803 34.81 31.32 -21.80
C GLN A 803 33.76 31.31 -22.90
N VAL A 804 33.21 32.49 -23.17
CA VAL A 804 32.71 32.80 -24.49
C VAL A 804 33.90 32.66 -25.42
N ARG A 805 33.95 31.56 -26.15
CA ARG A 805 34.78 31.51 -27.36
C ARG A 805 34.02 32.29 -28.42
N SER A 806 34.44 33.56 -28.59
CA SER A 806 34.24 34.28 -29.83
C SER A 806 35.04 33.57 -30.91
N ASN A 807 34.36 32.93 -31.84
CA ASN A 807 34.74 32.82 -33.25
C ASN A 807 33.48 32.57 -34.10
#